data_89fa7a3243497cb83ae236cde0ff3c00
#
_entry.id   89fa7a3243497cb83ae236cde0ff3c00
#
_cell.length_a   1.000
_cell.length_b   1.000
_cell.length_c   1.000
_cell.angle_alpha   90.00
_cell.angle_beta   90.00
_cell.angle_gamma   90.00
#
_symmetry.space_group_name_H-M   'P 1'
#
loop_
_entity.id
_entity.type
_entity.pdbx_description
1 polymer ?
#
loop_
_entity_poly.entity_id
_entity_poly.type
_entity_poly.pdbx_seq_one_letter_code
_entity_poly.pdbx_strand_id
1 'polypeptide(L)'
;MELIIKTLAEELGQKEAYIENVISLLDEGNTIPFIARYRKEMHGSMDDTTLRNLETRLNYLRNLQERKDEVLKSIENQGKLTEELTQAISKAVTLAEVEDIYRPYKQKRRTRATVAKEKGLEPLALEIFNQDGRNPEDLAKAYVSSDMGVETLEDALAGASDIIAEMISDDADIRKALREKMERFAVITVTAVDAETDSVYRNYYAFSSQVSRLQNHQILAINRGEKEDFLKVAVSLPGNEGQSLVCRKALKPTMWVSKFVKAAAEDAYTRLIAPSAERELRNALTERAGESAIANFALNLKPLLMQRPVKGFVTMGLDPGYRNGCKVAVVDSTGMVLDTNVVYPTFSTRKQEEAIGILSRMIRRHGVKHIAIGNGTASRETEAMTVKMLKNLPGVSYMIVNEAGASVYSASKLAAEEFPEFDVNLRSAVSIARRLQDPLAELVKIDPKAIGVGQYQHDCPQKRLDEALGGVVEDCVNAVGVDLNTASASLLQQVSGLTATTAKNVVAYRQENGAFTSRSQIKKVPKLGPKAFQQCAGFLRVPESKEILDNTGVHPESYSAAENLLLLCGYSKKDVAAGNLSELQERVNKLGLSEVAERCGVGVPTMEDVIKELLKPGRDPRDELPAPILRTDVLEMKDLKPGMVLSGTVRNVIDFGVFVDIGVHQDGLVHISQVCNRKVRHPSEVVQVGDVVKVSVLEVDEKRKRISLTMKNIPKE
;
A
#
# COMPACT_ATOMS: atom_id res chain seq x y z
N MET A 1 -12.53 10.83 -23.66
CA MET A 1 -12.46 11.42 -22.31
C MET A 1 -13.82 11.35 -21.59
N GLU A 2 -14.92 11.76 -22.22
CA GLU A 2 -16.28 11.72 -21.64
C GLU A 2 -16.67 10.36 -21.04
N LEU A 3 -16.41 9.26 -21.77
CA LEU A 3 -16.67 7.90 -21.28
C LEU A 3 -15.85 7.56 -20.02
N ILE A 4 -14.59 8.02 -19.93
CA ILE A 4 -13.73 7.80 -18.76
C ILE A 4 -14.29 8.55 -17.55
N ILE A 5 -14.70 9.81 -17.73
CA ILE A 5 -15.30 10.62 -16.66
C ILE A 5 -16.56 9.96 -16.12
N LYS A 6 -17.45 9.50 -17.01
CA LYS A 6 -18.69 8.82 -16.62
C LYS A 6 -18.41 7.51 -15.87
N THR A 7 -17.49 6.68 -16.37
CA THR A 7 -17.11 5.44 -15.70
C THR A 7 -16.56 5.70 -14.29
N LEU A 8 -15.65 6.67 -14.14
CA LEU A 8 -15.09 7.04 -12.84
C LEU A 8 -16.15 7.60 -11.88
N ALA A 9 -17.08 8.42 -12.40
CA ALA A 9 -18.17 8.97 -11.61
C ALA A 9 -19.09 7.87 -11.05
N GLU A 10 -19.45 6.89 -11.87
CA GLU A 10 -20.25 5.73 -11.47
C GLU A 10 -19.51 4.83 -10.48
N GLU A 11 -18.25 4.48 -10.75
CA GLU A 11 -17.45 3.61 -9.88
C GLU A 11 -17.15 4.22 -8.50
N LEU A 12 -16.91 5.52 -8.43
CA LEU A 12 -16.55 6.23 -7.20
C LEU A 12 -17.79 6.87 -6.50
N GLY A 13 -18.95 6.82 -7.11
CA GLY A 13 -20.17 7.45 -6.57
C GLY A 13 -20.07 8.97 -6.48
N GLN A 14 -19.35 9.62 -7.40
CA GLN A 14 -19.08 11.05 -7.42
C GLN A 14 -19.76 11.73 -8.63
N LYS A 15 -19.92 13.06 -8.56
CA LYS A 15 -20.47 13.84 -9.68
C LYS A 15 -19.43 13.93 -10.81
N GLU A 16 -19.87 13.80 -12.06
CA GLU A 16 -19.01 13.92 -13.25
C GLU A 16 -18.19 15.22 -13.26
N ALA A 17 -18.79 16.35 -12.90
CA ALA A 17 -18.10 17.63 -12.82
C ALA A 17 -16.94 17.63 -11.81
N TYR A 18 -17.07 16.91 -10.70
CA TYR A 18 -15.98 16.79 -9.73
C TYR A 18 -14.84 15.92 -10.27
N ILE A 19 -15.18 14.83 -10.96
CA ILE A 19 -14.20 13.96 -11.61
C ILE A 19 -13.43 14.73 -12.69
N GLU A 20 -14.13 15.50 -13.53
CA GLU A 20 -13.53 16.32 -14.59
C GLU A 20 -12.55 17.34 -14.00
N ASN A 21 -12.94 18.06 -12.94
CA ASN A 21 -12.09 19.00 -12.24
C ASN A 21 -10.81 18.35 -11.70
N VAL A 22 -10.94 17.16 -11.06
CA VAL A 22 -9.77 16.43 -10.53
C VAL A 22 -8.85 16.00 -11.65
N ILE A 23 -9.39 15.48 -12.75
CA ILE A 23 -8.59 15.11 -13.92
C ILE A 23 -7.81 16.32 -14.45
N SER A 24 -8.48 17.46 -14.60
CA SER A 24 -7.82 18.71 -15.04
C SER A 24 -6.70 19.12 -14.09
N LEU A 25 -6.94 19.09 -12.78
CA LEU A 25 -5.93 19.42 -11.77
C LEU A 25 -4.73 18.46 -11.82
N LEU A 26 -4.96 17.16 -12.02
CA LEU A 26 -3.88 16.18 -12.18
C LEU A 26 -3.08 16.40 -13.47
N ASP A 27 -3.76 16.68 -14.56
CA ASP A 27 -3.12 16.97 -15.87
C ASP A 27 -2.31 18.26 -15.85
N GLU A 28 -2.71 19.23 -15.04
CA GLU A 28 -1.91 20.39 -14.72
C GLU A 28 -0.68 20.06 -13.86
N GLY A 29 -0.56 18.82 -13.34
CA GLY A 29 0.53 18.35 -12.49
C GLY A 29 0.43 18.82 -11.04
N ASN A 30 -0.78 19.00 -10.52
CA ASN A 30 -1.00 19.18 -9.09
C ASN A 30 -0.91 17.83 -8.38
N THR A 31 -0.36 17.84 -7.17
CA THR A 31 -0.23 16.65 -6.33
C THR A 31 -1.52 16.33 -5.59
N ILE A 32 -1.72 15.06 -5.23
CA ILE A 32 -2.91 14.63 -4.48
C ILE A 32 -3.07 15.39 -3.15
N PRO A 33 -2.04 15.54 -2.29
CA PRO A 33 -2.20 16.28 -1.03
C PRO A 33 -2.62 17.74 -1.24
N PHE A 34 -2.10 18.40 -2.29
CA PHE A 34 -2.50 19.77 -2.63
C PHE A 34 -3.96 19.86 -3.07
N ILE A 35 -4.40 18.95 -3.95
CA ILE A 35 -5.79 18.87 -4.39
C ILE A 35 -6.71 18.64 -3.18
N ALA A 36 -6.42 17.59 -2.38
CA ALA A 36 -7.23 17.20 -1.23
C ALA A 36 -7.39 18.33 -0.20
N ARG A 37 -6.33 19.09 0.03
CA ARG A 37 -6.33 20.12 1.08
C ARG A 37 -6.83 21.48 0.58
N TYR A 38 -6.42 21.91 -0.62
CA TYR A 38 -6.59 23.30 -1.06
C TYR A 38 -7.49 23.48 -2.28
N ARG A 39 -8.13 22.42 -2.77
CA ARG A 39 -9.07 22.49 -3.92
C ARG A 39 -10.39 21.76 -3.63
N LYS A 40 -10.81 21.73 -2.36
CA LYS A 40 -11.99 20.98 -1.87
C LYS A 40 -13.28 21.30 -2.60
N GLU A 41 -13.50 22.56 -2.95
CA GLU A 41 -14.68 22.99 -3.70
C GLU A 41 -14.76 22.36 -5.09
N MET A 42 -13.60 22.11 -5.71
CA MET A 42 -13.53 21.56 -7.07
C MET A 42 -13.83 20.07 -7.12
N HIS A 43 -13.60 19.34 -6.02
CA HIS A 43 -13.77 17.88 -5.99
C HIS A 43 -14.78 17.39 -4.94
N GLY A 44 -15.61 18.28 -4.37
CA GLY A 44 -16.65 17.88 -3.43
C GLY A 44 -16.12 17.25 -2.14
N SER A 45 -14.98 17.69 -1.66
CA SER A 45 -14.31 17.22 -0.42
C SER A 45 -13.99 15.72 -0.39
N MET A 46 -13.62 15.12 -1.54
CA MET A 46 -13.05 13.76 -1.57
C MET A 46 -11.80 13.70 -0.69
N ASP A 47 -11.63 12.59 0.02
CA ASP A 47 -10.43 12.35 0.83
C ASP A 47 -9.23 11.89 -0.02
N ASP A 48 -8.05 11.89 0.58
CA ASP A 48 -6.78 11.49 -0.08
C ASP A 48 -6.89 10.08 -0.70
N THR A 49 -7.53 9.16 0.00
CA THR A 49 -7.71 7.76 -0.45
C THR A 49 -8.56 7.70 -1.71
N THR A 50 -9.67 8.42 -1.73
CA THR A 50 -10.57 8.49 -2.90
C THR A 50 -9.86 9.12 -4.09
N LEU A 51 -9.11 10.21 -3.88
CA LEU A 51 -8.35 10.87 -4.94
C LEU A 51 -7.22 9.98 -5.50
N ARG A 52 -6.51 9.22 -4.67
CA ARG A 52 -5.51 8.25 -5.12
C ARG A 52 -6.12 7.07 -5.88
N ASN A 53 -7.29 6.60 -5.45
CA ASN A 53 -8.03 5.58 -6.18
C ASN A 53 -8.48 6.10 -7.54
N LEU A 54 -8.96 7.35 -7.61
CA LEU A 54 -9.31 8.02 -8.86
C LEU A 54 -8.11 8.09 -9.80
N GLU A 55 -6.96 8.57 -9.34
CA GLU A 55 -5.71 8.66 -10.12
C GLU A 55 -5.29 7.28 -10.66
N THR A 56 -5.28 6.26 -9.81
CA THR A 56 -4.93 4.88 -10.18
C THR A 56 -5.89 4.36 -11.26
N ARG A 57 -7.18 4.56 -11.06
CA ARG A 57 -8.21 4.10 -12.00
C ARG A 57 -8.20 4.88 -13.30
N LEU A 58 -7.99 6.19 -13.25
CA LEU A 58 -7.81 7.05 -14.42
C LEU A 58 -6.65 6.55 -15.30
N ASN A 59 -5.52 6.27 -14.69
CA ASN A 59 -4.35 5.75 -15.41
C ASN A 59 -4.66 4.40 -16.07
N TYR A 60 -5.38 3.50 -15.39
CA TYR A 60 -5.83 2.24 -15.97
C TYR A 60 -6.74 2.46 -17.18
N LEU A 61 -7.74 3.34 -17.07
CA LEU A 61 -8.69 3.62 -18.17
C LEU A 61 -8.02 4.32 -19.36
N ARG A 62 -7.03 5.19 -19.11
CA ARG A 62 -6.20 5.79 -20.16
C ARG A 62 -5.38 4.74 -20.89
N ASN A 63 -4.72 3.85 -20.15
CA ASN A 63 -3.97 2.72 -20.74
C ASN A 63 -4.87 1.78 -21.54
N LEU A 64 -6.09 1.52 -21.04
CA LEU A 64 -7.09 0.72 -21.77
C LEU A 64 -7.50 1.40 -23.08
N GLN A 65 -7.73 2.71 -23.06
CA GLN A 65 -8.09 3.46 -24.28
C GLN A 65 -6.92 3.48 -25.28
N GLU A 66 -5.71 3.77 -24.82
CA GLU A 66 -4.51 3.73 -25.64
C GLU A 66 -4.33 2.34 -26.30
N ARG A 67 -4.55 1.28 -25.51
CA ARG A 67 -4.47 -0.09 -26.04
C ARG A 67 -5.53 -0.39 -27.08
N LYS A 68 -6.77 0.09 -26.90
CA LYS A 68 -7.83 0.00 -27.92
C LYS A 68 -7.42 0.66 -29.22
N ASP A 69 -6.87 1.87 -29.15
CA ASP A 69 -6.45 2.64 -30.31
C ASP A 69 -5.28 1.96 -31.04
N GLU A 70 -4.30 1.41 -30.31
CA GLU A 70 -3.22 0.60 -30.87
C GLU A 70 -3.74 -0.63 -31.62
N VAL A 71 -4.68 -1.36 -31.01
CA VAL A 71 -5.27 -2.57 -31.58
C VAL A 71 -6.06 -2.26 -32.84
N LEU A 72 -6.90 -1.21 -32.82
CA LEU A 72 -7.65 -0.75 -34.00
C LEU A 72 -6.70 -0.43 -35.16
N LYS A 73 -5.66 0.36 -34.89
CA LYS A 73 -4.65 0.72 -35.89
C LYS A 73 -3.90 -0.50 -36.45
N SER A 74 -3.60 -1.48 -35.57
CA SER A 74 -2.92 -2.71 -36.00
C SER A 74 -3.79 -3.57 -36.91
N ILE A 75 -5.09 -3.68 -36.62
CA ILE A 75 -6.05 -4.44 -37.46
C ILE A 75 -6.31 -3.69 -38.78
N GLU A 76 -6.42 -2.36 -38.73
CA GLU A 76 -6.56 -1.52 -39.92
C GLU A 76 -5.38 -1.66 -40.89
N ASN A 77 -4.14 -1.63 -40.36
CA ASN A 77 -2.94 -1.85 -41.17
C ASN A 77 -2.88 -3.24 -41.85
N GLN A 78 -3.62 -4.22 -41.32
CA GLN A 78 -3.77 -5.53 -41.93
C GLN A 78 -4.93 -5.59 -42.95
N GLY A 79 -5.67 -4.49 -43.14
CA GLY A 79 -6.83 -4.41 -44.02
C GLY A 79 -8.01 -5.27 -43.58
N LYS A 80 -8.10 -5.58 -42.27
CA LYS A 80 -9.10 -6.51 -41.68
C LYS A 80 -10.08 -5.81 -40.73
N LEU A 81 -10.02 -4.49 -40.61
CA LEU A 81 -10.90 -3.75 -39.71
C LEU A 81 -12.32 -3.68 -40.30
N THR A 82 -13.32 -4.06 -39.50
CA THR A 82 -14.75 -3.95 -39.82
C THR A 82 -15.45 -3.05 -38.79
N GLU A 83 -16.66 -2.57 -39.12
CA GLU A 83 -17.47 -1.79 -38.20
C GLU A 83 -17.82 -2.59 -36.93
N GLU A 84 -18.10 -3.88 -37.06
CA GLU A 84 -18.42 -4.79 -35.95
C GLU A 84 -17.24 -4.94 -35.01
N LEU A 85 -16.01 -5.12 -35.54
CA LEU A 85 -14.79 -5.15 -34.74
C LEU A 85 -14.52 -3.84 -34.02
N THR A 86 -14.73 -2.73 -34.71
CA THR A 86 -14.58 -1.40 -34.12
C THR A 86 -15.53 -1.20 -32.94
N GLN A 87 -16.79 -1.61 -33.09
CA GLN A 87 -17.78 -1.57 -32.03
C GLN A 87 -17.44 -2.52 -30.88
N ALA A 88 -16.99 -3.75 -31.18
CA ALA A 88 -16.62 -4.73 -30.16
C ALA A 88 -15.43 -4.24 -29.30
N ILE A 89 -14.37 -3.72 -29.94
CA ILE A 89 -13.21 -3.16 -29.24
C ILE A 89 -13.61 -1.92 -28.41
N SER A 90 -14.45 -1.05 -28.97
CA SER A 90 -14.91 0.15 -28.26
C SER A 90 -15.71 -0.18 -27.00
N LYS A 91 -16.54 -1.22 -27.06
CA LYS A 91 -17.38 -1.69 -25.93
C LYS A 91 -16.59 -2.51 -24.89
N ALA A 92 -15.41 -3.01 -25.19
CA ALA A 92 -14.61 -3.76 -24.23
C ALA A 92 -14.30 -2.91 -22.99
N VAL A 93 -14.52 -3.46 -21.80
CA VAL A 93 -14.35 -2.76 -20.51
C VAL A 93 -13.07 -3.16 -19.79
N THR A 94 -12.36 -4.19 -20.28
CA THR A 94 -11.11 -4.68 -19.71
C THR A 94 -10.04 -4.90 -20.78
N LEU A 95 -8.78 -4.84 -20.40
CA LEU A 95 -7.65 -5.19 -21.25
C LEU A 95 -7.75 -6.63 -21.77
N ALA A 96 -8.25 -7.56 -20.93
CA ALA A 96 -8.43 -8.95 -21.31
C ALA A 96 -9.41 -9.11 -22.47
N GLU A 97 -10.53 -8.38 -22.45
CA GLU A 97 -11.51 -8.40 -23.56
C GLU A 97 -10.89 -7.82 -24.84
N VAL A 98 -10.12 -6.75 -24.75
CA VAL A 98 -9.42 -6.18 -25.91
C VAL A 98 -8.42 -7.17 -26.50
N GLU A 99 -7.63 -7.83 -25.66
CA GLU A 99 -6.64 -8.83 -26.08
C GLU A 99 -7.30 -10.09 -26.71
N ASP A 100 -8.46 -10.51 -26.19
CA ASP A 100 -9.21 -11.63 -26.77
C ASP A 100 -9.71 -11.29 -28.18
N ILE A 101 -10.27 -10.09 -28.40
CA ILE A 101 -10.72 -9.63 -29.72
C ILE A 101 -9.52 -9.47 -30.66
N TYR A 102 -8.39 -9.01 -30.20
CA TYR A 102 -7.18 -8.82 -31.00
C TYR A 102 -6.44 -10.13 -31.31
N ARG A 103 -6.67 -11.18 -30.55
CA ARG A 103 -5.92 -12.45 -30.63
C ARG A 103 -5.83 -13.08 -32.02
N PRO A 104 -6.89 -13.14 -32.84
CA PRO A 104 -6.83 -13.66 -34.23
C PRO A 104 -5.92 -12.82 -35.14
N TYR A 105 -5.71 -11.55 -34.83
CA TYR A 105 -4.95 -10.58 -35.66
C TYR A 105 -3.51 -10.39 -35.20
N LYS A 106 -3.18 -10.93 -33.99
CA LYS A 106 -1.85 -10.81 -33.42
C LYS A 106 -0.84 -11.67 -34.17
N GLN A 107 0.31 -11.10 -34.49
CA GLN A 107 1.40 -11.89 -35.05
C GLN A 107 1.80 -13.00 -34.06
N LYS A 108 1.66 -14.24 -34.49
CA LYS A 108 2.01 -15.42 -33.70
C LYS A 108 3.39 -15.93 -34.07
N ARG A 109 4.05 -16.60 -33.15
CA ARG A 109 5.20 -17.45 -33.47
C ARG A 109 4.73 -18.60 -34.37
N ARG A 110 5.66 -19.22 -35.09
CA ARG A 110 5.35 -20.37 -35.98
C ARG A 110 4.67 -21.50 -35.20
N THR A 111 3.36 -21.66 -35.40
CA THR A 111 2.53 -22.67 -34.75
C THR A 111 2.28 -23.83 -35.73
N ARG A 112 1.71 -24.96 -35.26
CA ARG A 112 1.27 -26.04 -36.14
C ARG A 112 0.26 -25.55 -37.20
N ALA A 113 -0.68 -24.71 -36.77
CA ALA A 113 -1.66 -24.08 -37.66
C ALA A 113 -1.00 -23.17 -38.69
N THR A 114 0.02 -22.37 -38.30
CA THR A 114 0.78 -21.54 -39.26
C THR A 114 1.45 -22.41 -40.33
N VAL A 115 2.10 -23.53 -39.92
CA VAL A 115 2.72 -24.46 -40.86
C VAL A 115 1.67 -25.07 -41.78
N ALA A 116 0.50 -25.43 -41.25
CA ALA A 116 -0.60 -25.99 -42.08
C ALA A 116 -1.16 -24.94 -43.07
N LYS A 117 -1.24 -23.68 -42.69
CA LYS A 117 -1.62 -22.57 -43.58
C LYS A 117 -0.58 -22.33 -44.67
N GLU A 118 0.71 -22.39 -44.36
CA GLU A 118 1.81 -22.32 -45.33
C GLU A 118 1.70 -23.43 -46.37
N LYS A 119 1.17 -24.61 -46.00
CA LYS A 119 0.87 -25.74 -46.90
C LYS A 119 -0.44 -25.60 -47.68
N GLY A 120 -1.15 -24.47 -47.59
CA GLY A 120 -2.38 -24.20 -48.31
C GLY A 120 -3.63 -24.89 -47.79
N LEU A 121 -3.64 -25.36 -46.51
CA LEU A 121 -4.75 -26.09 -45.91
C LEU A 121 -5.83 -25.23 -45.26
N GLU A 122 -5.69 -23.89 -45.28
CA GLU A 122 -6.68 -22.99 -44.69
C GLU A 122 -8.07 -23.07 -45.33
N PRO A 123 -8.22 -23.15 -46.68
CA PRO A 123 -9.54 -23.31 -47.27
C PRO A 123 -10.21 -24.63 -46.88
N LEU A 124 -9.47 -25.74 -46.80
CA LEU A 124 -9.98 -27.02 -46.31
C LEU A 124 -10.51 -26.91 -44.88
N ALA A 125 -9.73 -26.27 -43.99
CA ALA A 125 -10.14 -26.05 -42.60
C ALA A 125 -11.44 -25.22 -42.50
N LEU A 126 -11.59 -24.19 -43.31
CA LEU A 126 -12.80 -23.35 -43.34
C LEU A 126 -14.01 -24.12 -43.86
N GLU A 127 -13.84 -24.93 -44.92
CA GLU A 127 -14.93 -25.79 -45.45
C GLU A 127 -15.40 -26.80 -44.41
N ILE A 128 -14.49 -27.48 -43.72
CA ILE A 128 -14.83 -28.42 -42.64
C ILE A 128 -15.49 -27.71 -41.47
N PHE A 129 -14.97 -26.52 -41.07
CA PHE A 129 -15.50 -25.77 -39.95
C PHE A 129 -16.89 -25.17 -40.20
N ASN A 130 -17.29 -25.04 -41.49
CA ASN A 130 -18.66 -24.66 -41.86
C ASN A 130 -19.71 -25.70 -41.46
N GLN A 131 -19.30 -26.95 -41.24
CA GLN A 131 -20.17 -28.05 -40.77
C GLN A 131 -21.46 -28.19 -41.59
N ASP A 132 -21.31 -28.15 -42.89
CA ASP A 132 -22.42 -28.26 -43.85
C ASP A 132 -22.83 -29.72 -44.18
N GLY A 133 -22.24 -30.69 -43.48
CA GLY A 133 -22.57 -32.11 -43.59
C GLY A 133 -21.71 -32.88 -44.59
N ARG A 134 -20.81 -32.24 -45.34
CA ARG A 134 -19.86 -32.95 -46.24
C ARG A 134 -18.84 -33.75 -45.43
N ASN A 135 -18.41 -34.88 -45.98
CA ASN A 135 -17.39 -35.71 -45.34
C ASN A 135 -16.03 -35.02 -45.42
N PRO A 136 -15.35 -34.77 -44.26
CA PRO A 136 -14.00 -34.18 -44.21
C PRO A 136 -12.96 -34.92 -45.08
N GLU A 137 -13.04 -36.25 -45.15
CA GLU A 137 -12.13 -37.07 -45.97
C GLU A 137 -12.29 -36.79 -47.46
N ASP A 138 -13.54 -36.61 -47.94
CA ASP A 138 -13.79 -36.29 -49.34
C ASP A 138 -13.30 -34.90 -49.73
N LEU A 139 -13.47 -33.93 -48.80
CA LEU A 139 -12.94 -32.58 -48.98
C LEU A 139 -11.41 -32.57 -49.03
N ALA A 140 -10.77 -33.33 -48.16
CA ALA A 140 -9.31 -33.36 -48.02
C ALA A 140 -8.59 -33.97 -49.23
N LYS A 141 -9.26 -34.83 -50.03
CA LYS A 141 -8.67 -35.42 -51.23
C LYS A 141 -8.12 -34.40 -52.23
N ALA A 142 -8.79 -33.24 -52.35
CA ALA A 142 -8.38 -32.17 -53.25
C ALA A 142 -7.12 -31.40 -52.78
N TYR A 143 -6.70 -31.59 -51.54
CA TYR A 143 -5.60 -30.85 -50.90
C TYR A 143 -4.35 -31.71 -50.71
N VAL A 144 -4.35 -32.99 -51.15
CA VAL A 144 -3.16 -33.82 -51.15
C VAL A 144 -2.24 -33.37 -52.29
N SER A 145 -1.06 -32.84 -51.94
CA SER A 145 -0.08 -32.34 -52.90
C SER A 145 1.33 -32.47 -52.31
N SER A 146 2.16 -33.28 -52.95
CA SER A 146 3.57 -33.46 -52.55
C SER A 146 4.36 -32.17 -52.70
N ASP A 147 4.04 -31.31 -53.65
CA ASP A 147 4.69 -30.02 -53.87
C ASP A 147 4.49 -29.04 -52.71
N MET A 148 3.35 -29.19 -52.02
CA MET A 148 3.01 -28.39 -50.82
C MET A 148 3.41 -29.12 -49.51
N GLY A 149 4.05 -30.29 -49.60
CA GLY A 149 4.45 -31.10 -48.45
C GLY A 149 3.26 -31.72 -47.71
N VAL A 150 2.18 -32.02 -48.41
CA VAL A 150 0.99 -32.76 -47.94
C VAL A 150 0.95 -34.09 -48.70
N GLU A 151 1.56 -35.12 -48.15
CA GLU A 151 1.77 -36.38 -48.87
C GLU A 151 0.58 -37.31 -48.76
N THR A 152 -0.16 -37.25 -47.65
CA THR A 152 -1.26 -38.16 -47.36
C THR A 152 -2.56 -37.43 -47.03
N LEU A 153 -3.67 -38.16 -47.08
CA LEU A 153 -4.97 -37.67 -46.64
C LEU A 153 -4.96 -37.30 -45.14
N GLU A 154 -4.26 -38.11 -44.37
CA GLU A 154 -4.07 -37.89 -42.94
C GLU A 154 -3.31 -36.58 -42.65
N ASP A 155 -2.28 -36.24 -43.44
CA ASP A 155 -1.54 -34.98 -43.35
C ASP A 155 -2.46 -33.78 -43.61
N ALA A 156 -3.31 -33.87 -44.64
CA ALA A 156 -4.28 -32.82 -44.98
C ALA A 156 -5.29 -32.60 -43.83
N LEU A 157 -5.83 -33.68 -43.28
CA LEU A 157 -6.78 -33.66 -42.18
C LEU A 157 -6.14 -33.19 -40.89
N ALA A 158 -4.92 -33.64 -40.58
CA ALA A 158 -4.20 -33.17 -39.38
C ALA A 158 -3.91 -31.68 -39.46
N GLY A 159 -3.47 -31.16 -40.59
CA GLY A 159 -3.26 -29.74 -40.80
C GLY A 159 -4.54 -28.92 -40.69
N ALA A 160 -5.64 -29.39 -41.27
CA ALA A 160 -6.95 -28.76 -41.14
C ALA A 160 -7.43 -28.76 -39.69
N SER A 161 -7.23 -29.86 -38.96
CA SER A 161 -7.55 -29.94 -37.50
C SER A 161 -6.77 -28.94 -36.67
N ASP A 162 -5.47 -28.81 -36.93
CA ASP A 162 -4.63 -27.81 -36.20
C ASP A 162 -5.10 -26.38 -36.49
N ILE A 163 -5.51 -26.05 -37.69
CA ILE A 163 -6.07 -24.72 -38.03
C ILE A 163 -7.42 -24.51 -37.33
N ILE A 164 -8.33 -25.50 -37.37
CA ILE A 164 -9.63 -25.41 -36.68
C ILE A 164 -9.44 -25.28 -35.18
N ALA A 165 -8.52 -26.03 -34.58
CA ALA A 165 -8.21 -25.92 -33.17
C ALA A 165 -7.69 -24.51 -32.79
N GLU A 166 -6.85 -23.90 -33.63
CA GLU A 166 -6.40 -22.53 -33.43
C GLU A 166 -7.54 -21.51 -33.55
N MET A 167 -8.42 -21.67 -34.58
CA MET A 167 -9.59 -20.79 -34.72
C MET A 167 -10.51 -20.84 -33.50
N ILE A 168 -10.81 -22.03 -32.98
CA ILE A 168 -11.62 -22.22 -31.77
C ILE A 168 -10.92 -21.60 -30.55
N SER A 169 -9.60 -21.76 -30.45
CA SER A 169 -8.81 -21.17 -29.35
C SER A 169 -8.77 -19.63 -29.39
N ASP A 170 -8.91 -19.03 -30.56
CA ASP A 170 -8.88 -17.59 -30.77
C ASP A 170 -10.26 -16.93 -30.68
N ASP A 171 -11.32 -17.74 -30.58
CA ASP A 171 -12.69 -17.23 -30.48
C ASP A 171 -12.92 -16.50 -29.16
N ALA A 172 -13.21 -15.19 -29.24
CA ALA A 172 -13.39 -14.33 -28.10
C ALA A 172 -14.60 -14.72 -27.23
N ASP A 173 -15.69 -15.19 -27.82
CA ASP A 173 -16.90 -15.60 -27.11
C ASP A 173 -16.70 -16.91 -26.35
N ILE A 174 -15.93 -17.84 -26.92
CA ILE A 174 -15.53 -19.07 -26.22
C ILE A 174 -14.65 -18.73 -25.02
N ARG A 175 -13.66 -17.86 -25.19
CA ARG A 175 -12.73 -17.44 -24.11
C ARG A 175 -13.46 -16.71 -23.02
N LYS A 176 -14.33 -15.75 -23.37
CA LYS A 176 -15.13 -15.00 -22.40
C LYS A 176 -16.01 -15.94 -21.57
N ALA A 177 -16.77 -16.82 -22.22
CA ALA A 177 -17.65 -17.75 -21.55
C ALA A 177 -16.89 -18.74 -20.63
N LEU A 178 -15.69 -19.17 -21.06
CA LEU A 178 -14.85 -20.04 -20.24
C LEU A 178 -14.27 -19.28 -19.02
N ARG A 179 -13.80 -18.04 -19.20
CA ARG A 179 -13.28 -17.19 -18.12
C ARG A 179 -14.35 -16.98 -17.06
N GLU A 180 -15.56 -16.53 -17.44
CA GLU A 180 -16.68 -16.34 -16.52
C GLU A 180 -17.04 -17.62 -15.75
N LYS A 181 -16.98 -18.76 -16.44
CA LYS A 181 -17.26 -20.05 -15.80
C LYS A 181 -16.14 -20.45 -14.84
N MET A 182 -14.88 -20.23 -15.21
CA MET A 182 -13.73 -20.54 -14.37
C MET A 182 -13.68 -19.66 -13.11
N GLU A 183 -13.95 -18.38 -13.21
CA GLU A 183 -14.02 -17.47 -12.06
C GLU A 183 -15.03 -17.93 -11.01
N ARG A 184 -16.14 -18.52 -11.43
CA ARG A 184 -17.21 -18.96 -10.53
C ARG A 184 -17.01 -20.38 -10.00
N PHE A 185 -16.54 -21.32 -10.81
CA PHE A 185 -16.63 -22.75 -10.54
C PHE A 185 -15.29 -23.49 -10.57
N ALA A 186 -14.21 -22.87 -11.03
CA ALA A 186 -12.92 -23.54 -11.03
C ALA A 186 -12.47 -23.90 -9.60
N VAL A 187 -11.76 -25.00 -9.51
CA VAL A 187 -11.19 -25.52 -8.27
C VAL A 187 -9.68 -25.45 -8.35
N ILE A 188 -9.06 -24.84 -7.36
CA ILE A 188 -7.62 -24.94 -7.13
C ILE A 188 -7.34 -26.24 -6.37
N THR A 189 -6.39 -26.99 -6.84
CA THR A 189 -5.87 -28.18 -6.17
C THR A 189 -4.38 -27.99 -5.91
N VAL A 190 -3.99 -28.16 -4.66
CA VAL A 190 -2.62 -27.99 -4.20
C VAL A 190 -2.16 -29.29 -3.56
N THR A 191 -1.00 -29.77 -3.97
CA THR A 191 -0.37 -30.97 -3.43
C THR A 191 1.08 -30.67 -3.04
N ALA A 192 1.61 -31.41 -2.07
CA ALA A 192 3.04 -31.33 -1.76
C ALA A 192 3.89 -31.87 -2.91
N VAL A 193 5.05 -31.28 -3.14
CA VAL A 193 6.10 -31.88 -3.99
C VAL A 193 6.68 -33.10 -3.30
N ASP A 194 6.93 -33.00 -2.00
CA ASP A 194 7.34 -34.07 -1.11
C ASP A 194 6.54 -33.96 0.20
N ALA A 195 5.70 -34.94 0.51
CA ALA A 195 4.84 -34.94 1.67
C ALA A 195 5.57 -35.18 3.01
N GLU A 196 6.78 -35.77 2.95
CA GLU A 196 7.58 -36.07 4.14
C GLU A 196 8.36 -34.84 4.64
N THR A 197 8.64 -33.90 3.77
CA THR A 197 9.36 -32.66 4.12
C THR A 197 8.45 -31.73 4.91
N ASP A 198 8.81 -31.37 6.14
CA ASP A 198 8.06 -30.40 6.95
C ASP A 198 8.34 -28.96 6.49
N SER A 199 7.28 -28.18 6.37
CA SER A 199 7.38 -26.76 5.99
C SER A 199 6.23 -25.92 6.57
N VAL A 200 6.38 -24.62 6.49
CA VAL A 200 5.31 -23.66 6.85
C VAL A 200 4.06 -23.80 5.97
N TYR A 201 4.17 -24.51 4.84
CA TYR A 201 3.08 -24.74 3.87
C TYR A 201 2.30 -26.04 4.14
N ARG A 202 2.55 -26.77 5.23
CA ARG A 202 1.93 -28.07 5.54
C ARG A 202 0.41 -28.07 5.46
N ASN A 203 -0.23 -26.96 5.79
CA ASN A 203 -1.70 -26.80 5.68
C ASN A 203 -2.22 -26.85 4.24
N TYR A 204 -1.33 -26.70 3.24
CA TYR A 204 -1.65 -26.73 1.81
C TYR A 204 -1.22 -28.01 1.11
N TYR A 205 -0.62 -28.98 1.79
CA TYR A 205 -0.10 -30.23 1.19
C TYR A 205 -1.18 -31.12 0.54
N ALA A 206 -2.42 -31.00 0.99
CA ALA A 206 -3.59 -31.66 0.41
C ALA A 206 -4.77 -30.68 0.47
N PHE A 207 -4.65 -29.55 -0.21
CA PHE A 207 -5.63 -28.48 -0.17
C PHE A 207 -6.42 -28.42 -1.47
N SER A 208 -7.74 -28.31 -1.37
CA SER A 208 -8.62 -28.09 -2.49
C SER A 208 -9.73 -27.11 -2.12
N SER A 209 -9.99 -26.13 -2.98
CA SER A 209 -11.03 -25.13 -2.76
C SER A 209 -11.55 -24.58 -4.06
N GLN A 210 -12.80 -24.17 -4.07
CA GLN A 210 -13.35 -23.37 -5.18
C GLN A 210 -12.67 -22.00 -5.21
N VAL A 211 -12.23 -21.54 -6.38
CA VAL A 211 -11.50 -20.27 -6.58
C VAL A 211 -12.24 -19.08 -6.01
N SER A 212 -13.57 -19.03 -6.16
CA SER A 212 -14.41 -17.94 -5.64
C SER A 212 -14.44 -17.85 -4.10
N ARG A 213 -13.99 -18.88 -3.38
CA ARG A 213 -13.93 -18.93 -1.91
C ARG A 213 -12.54 -18.70 -1.35
N LEU A 214 -11.51 -18.61 -2.22
CA LEU A 214 -10.13 -18.40 -1.78
C LEU A 214 -9.93 -17.03 -1.15
N GLN A 215 -9.32 -17.04 0.02
CA GLN A 215 -8.88 -15.83 0.69
C GLN A 215 -7.55 -15.33 0.08
N ASN A 216 -7.34 -14.01 0.07
CA ASN A 216 -6.17 -13.40 -0.56
C ASN A 216 -4.85 -13.90 0.06
N HIS A 217 -4.77 -14.05 1.37
CA HIS A 217 -3.57 -14.59 2.04
C HIS A 217 -3.28 -16.03 1.66
N GLN A 218 -4.31 -16.87 1.37
CA GLN A 218 -4.11 -18.24 0.90
C GLN A 218 -3.50 -18.26 -0.50
N ILE A 219 -3.94 -17.36 -1.39
CA ILE A 219 -3.38 -17.24 -2.75
C ILE A 219 -1.89 -16.90 -2.66
N LEU A 220 -1.51 -15.91 -1.85
CA LEU A 220 -0.11 -15.50 -1.70
C LEU A 220 0.75 -16.61 -1.06
N ALA A 221 0.21 -17.30 -0.05
CA ALA A 221 0.90 -18.44 0.58
C ALA A 221 1.12 -19.59 -0.39
N ILE A 222 0.11 -19.96 -1.18
CA ILE A 222 0.17 -21.03 -2.18
C ILE A 222 1.19 -20.66 -3.28
N ASN A 223 1.13 -19.43 -3.79
CA ASN A 223 2.07 -18.96 -4.81
C ASN A 223 3.52 -18.97 -4.32
N ARG A 224 3.76 -18.57 -3.06
CA ARG A 224 5.10 -18.62 -2.46
C ARG A 224 5.56 -20.07 -2.28
N GLY A 225 4.71 -20.95 -1.77
CA GLY A 225 5.05 -22.37 -1.60
C GLY A 225 5.34 -23.09 -2.92
N GLU A 226 4.66 -22.70 -4.01
CA GLU A 226 4.97 -23.20 -5.37
C GLU A 226 6.31 -22.64 -5.87
N LYS A 227 6.58 -21.34 -5.67
CA LYS A 227 7.85 -20.70 -6.06
C LYS A 227 9.07 -21.26 -5.29
N GLU A 228 8.85 -21.73 -4.08
CA GLU A 228 9.87 -22.37 -3.22
C GLU A 228 9.94 -23.89 -3.40
N ASP A 229 9.24 -24.45 -4.41
CA ASP A 229 9.21 -25.88 -4.76
C ASP A 229 8.67 -26.82 -3.65
N PHE A 230 7.88 -26.29 -2.70
CA PHE A 230 7.15 -27.12 -1.72
C PHE A 230 5.80 -27.61 -2.23
N LEU A 231 5.15 -26.84 -3.11
CA LEU A 231 3.79 -27.10 -3.57
C LEU A 231 3.72 -27.23 -5.08
N LYS A 232 2.79 -28.11 -5.55
CA LYS A 232 2.32 -28.18 -6.92
C LYS A 232 0.89 -27.67 -6.95
N VAL A 233 0.60 -26.77 -7.89
CA VAL A 233 -0.69 -26.08 -7.99
C VAL A 233 -1.31 -26.31 -9.36
N ALA A 234 -2.60 -26.68 -9.40
CA ALA A 234 -3.38 -26.78 -10.61
C ALA A 234 -4.75 -26.12 -10.40
N VAL A 235 -5.25 -25.47 -11.47
CA VAL A 235 -6.58 -24.86 -11.46
C VAL A 235 -7.37 -25.35 -12.65
N SER A 236 -8.50 -25.98 -12.41
CA SER A 236 -9.34 -26.54 -13.45
C SER A 236 -10.82 -26.48 -13.10
N LEU A 237 -11.67 -26.56 -14.12
CA LEU A 237 -13.10 -26.82 -13.91
C LEU A 237 -13.32 -28.27 -13.53
N PRO A 238 -14.34 -28.58 -12.68
CA PRO A 238 -14.67 -29.93 -12.31
C PRO A 238 -15.04 -30.81 -13.52
N GLY A 239 -14.56 -32.03 -13.54
CA GLY A 239 -14.86 -32.99 -14.59
C GLY A 239 -14.51 -32.47 -16.02
N ASN A 240 -15.42 -32.72 -16.98
CA ASN A 240 -15.25 -32.31 -18.37
C ASN A 240 -16.01 -31.01 -18.72
N GLU A 241 -16.36 -30.18 -17.74
CA GLU A 241 -17.24 -29.04 -17.96
C GLU A 241 -16.63 -27.98 -18.88
N GLY A 242 -15.32 -27.75 -18.84
CA GLY A 242 -14.62 -26.83 -19.73
C GLY A 242 -14.61 -27.30 -21.17
N GLN A 243 -14.24 -28.57 -21.38
CA GLN A 243 -14.26 -29.20 -22.71
C GLN A 243 -15.67 -29.23 -23.32
N SER A 244 -16.67 -29.57 -22.50
CA SER A 244 -18.07 -29.59 -22.92
C SER A 244 -18.58 -28.19 -23.32
N LEU A 245 -18.13 -27.15 -22.65
CA LEU A 245 -18.48 -25.77 -23.00
C LEU A 245 -17.89 -25.39 -24.36
N VAL A 246 -16.59 -25.65 -24.56
CA VAL A 246 -15.90 -25.34 -25.81
C VAL A 246 -16.54 -26.12 -26.98
N CYS A 247 -16.76 -27.44 -26.85
CA CYS A 247 -17.42 -28.24 -27.85
C CYS A 247 -18.82 -27.71 -28.17
N ARG A 248 -19.64 -27.39 -27.17
CA ARG A 248 -20.99 -26.86 -27.38
C ARG A 248 -21.02 -25.53 -28.12
N LYS A 249 -20.01 -24.69 -27.94
CA LYS A 249 -19.87 -23.39 -28.60
C LYS A 249 -19.35 -23.56 -30.05
N ALA A 250 -18.42 -24.50 -30.26
CA ALA A 250 -17.80 -24.74 -31.57
C ALA A 250 -18.67 -25.55 -32.52
N LEU A 251 -19.55 -26.39 -31.97
CA LEU A 251 -20.38 -27.30 -32.79
C LEU A 251 -21.72 -26.63 -33.18
N LYS A 252 -22.10 -26.73 -34.46
CA LYS A 252 -23.42 -26.30 -34.92
C LYS A 252 -24.46 -27.37 -34.54
N PRO A 253 -25.69 -26.98 -34.21
CA PRO A 253 -26.79 -27.93 -33.89
C PRO A 253 -27.36 -28.56 -35.17
N THR A 254 -26.53 -29.30 -35.90
CA THR A 254 -26.93 -30.03 -37.12
C THR A 254 -26.93 -31.53 -36.84
N MET A 255 -27.77 -32.30 -37.59
CA MET A 255 -27.90 -33.73 -37.40
C MET A 255 -26.61 -34.53 -37.64
N TRP A 256 -25.68 -33.99 -38.38
CA TRP A 256 -24.33 -34.49 -38.60
C TRP A 256 -23.31 -33.65 -37.86
N VAL A 257 -23.25 -33.86 -36.56
CA VAL A 257 -22.15 -33.27 -35.76
C VAL A 257 -20.84 -33.88 -36.28
N SER A 258 -20.03 -33.10 -36.91
CA SER A 258 -18.74 -33.54 -37.41
C SER A 258 -17.90 -34.06 -36.26
N LYS A 259 -17.67 -35.37 -36.19
CA LYS A 259 -16.74 -35.98 -35.22
C LYS A 259 -15.37 -35.33 -35.30
N PHE A 260 -15.01 -34.88 -36.50
CA PHE A 260 -13.76 -34.21 -36.80
C PHE A 260 -13.65 -32.84 -36.06
N VAL A 261 -14.68 -31.99 -36.22
CA VAL A 261 -14.68 -30.66 -35.53
C VAL A 261 -14.76 -30.82 -34.01
N LYS A 262 -15.46 -31.85 -33.53
CA LYS A 262 -15.48 -32.16 -32.09
C LYS A 262 -14.09 -32.55 -31.59
N ALA A 263 -13.36 -33.41 -32.30
CA ALA A 263 -12.00 -33.80 -31.94
C ALA A 263 -11.04 -32.59 -31.95
N ALA A 264 -11.16 -31.72 -32.97
CA ALA A 264 -10.40 -30.46 -33.04
C ALA A 264 -10.73 -29.50 -31.87
N ALA A 265 -12.00 -29.44 -31.44
CA ALA A 265 -12.41 -28.62 -30.28
C ALA A 265 -11.89 -29.19 -28.95
N GLU A 266 -11.85 -30.52 -28.83
CA GLU A 266 -11.27 -31.20 -27.65
C GLU A 266 -9.75 -30.96 -27.55
N ASP A 267 -9.04 -31.04 -28.72
CA ASP A 267 -7.63 -30.68 -28.80
C ASP A 267 -7.40 -29.19 -28.49
N ALA A 268 -8.19 -28.29 -29.06
CA ALA A 268 -8.16 -26.87 -28.80
C ALA A 268 -8.28 -26.59 -27.31
N TYR A 269 -9.23 -27.21 -26.62
CA TYR A 269 -9.39 -27.05 -25.18
C TYR A 269 -8.16 -27.53 -24.43
N THR A 270 -7.74 -28.76 -24.64
CA THR A 270 -6.70 -29.41 -23.83
C THR A 270 -5.32 -28.78 -24.05
N ARG A 271 -4.97 -28.51 -25.32
CA ARG A 271 -3.63 -28.05 -25.69
C ARG A 271 -3.48 -26.53 -25.68
N LEU A 272 -4.51 -25.76 -26.00
CA LEU A 272 -4.39 -24.31 -26.24
C LEU A 272 -5.17 -23.49 -25.22
N ILE A 273 -6.43 -23.83 -24.95
CA ILE A 273 -7.32 -22.99 -24.15
C ILE A 273 -7.11 -23.20 -22.64
N ALA A 274 -7.19 -24.45 -22.17
CA ALA A 274 -7.11 -24.72 -20.72
C ALA A 274 -5.83 -24.23 -20.07
N PRO A 275 -4.61 -24.46 -20.63
CA PRO A 275 -3.38 -23.92 -20.02
C PRO A 275 -3.30 -22.39 -20.05
N SER A 276 -3.92 -21.76 -21.07
CA SER A 276 -4.00 -20.30 -21.17
C SER A 276 -4.97 -19.71 -20.13
N ALA A 277 -6.17 -20.32 -20.03
CA ALA A 277 -7.21 -19.88 -19.10
C ALA A 277 -6.81 -20.10 -17.62
N GLU A 278 -6.14 -21.21 -17.31
CA GLU A 278 -5.56 -21.44 -15.98
C GLU A 278 -4.58 -20.32 -15.61
N ARG A 279 -3.64 -20.02 -16.51
CA ARG A 279 -2.63 -18.97 -16.29
C ARG A 279 -3.27 -17.59 -16.13
N GLU A 280 -4.26 -17.25 -16.96
CA GLU A 280 -5.01 -16.00 -16.88
C GLU A 280 -5.74 -15.87 -15.54
N LEU A 281 -6.44 -16.92 -15.11
CA LEU A 281 -7.14 -16.93 -13.83
C LEU A 281 -6.16 -16.83 -12.64
N ARG A 282 -5.05 -17.60 -12.67
CA ARG A 282 -4.03 -17.50 -11.63
C ARG A 282 -3.40 -16.12 -11.54
N ASN A 283 -3.15 -15.47 -12.68
CA ASN A 283 -2.66 -14.09 -12.72
C ASN A 283 -3.67 -13.11 -12.11
N ALA A 284 -4.95 -13.22 -12.46
CA ALA A 284 -6.01 -12.38 -11.91
C ALA A 284 -6.17 -12.57 -10.39
N LEU A 285 -6.08 -13.81 -9.91
CA LEU A 285 -6.09 -14.12 -8.48
C LEU A 285 -4.89 -13.50 -7.75
N THR A 286 -3.70 -13.61 -8.35
CA THR A 286 -2.46 -13.06 -7.79
C THR A 286 -2.51 -11.53 -7.73
N GLU A 287 -3.00 -10.88 -8.79
CA GLU A 287 -3.19 -9.43 -8.84
C GLU A 287 -4.17 -8.96 -7.76
N ARG A 288 -5.34 -9.60 -7.67
CA ARG A 288 -6.33 -9.31 -6.61
C ARG A 288 -5.75 -9.45 -5.22
N ALA A 289 -5.02 -10.54 -4.96
CA ALA A 289 -4.42 -10.80 -3.66
C ALA A 289 -3.29 -9.81 -3.36
N GLY A 290 -2.49 -9.44 -4.36
CA GLY A 290 -1.43 -8.46 -4.25
C GLY A 290 -1.96 -7.05 -3.92
N GLU A 291 -2.98 -6.57 -4.63
CA GLU A 291 -3.60 -5.27 -4.35
C GLU A 291 -4.22 -5.22 -2.95
N SER A 292 -4.90 -6.30 -2.52
CA SER A 292 -5.43 -6.39 -1.15
C SER A 292 -4.32 -6.33 -0.10
N ALA A 293 -3.21 -7.03 -0.32
CA ALA A 293 -2.06 -7.00 0.59
C ALA A 293 -1.41 -5.61 0.64
N ILE A 294 -1.23 -4.96 -0.51
CA ILE A 294 -0.68 -3.59 -0.60
C ILE A 294 -1.57 -2.61 0.16
N ALA A 295 -2.90 -2.70 0.01
CA ALA A 295 -3.83 -1.88 0.76
C ALA A 295 -3.70 -2.06 2.29
N ASN A 296 -3.55 -3.31 2.75
CA ASN A 296 -3.31 -3.61 4.17
C ASN A 296 -1.95 -3.06 4.65
N PHE A 297 -0.91 -3.13 3.82
CA PHE A 297 0.40 -2.55 4.16
C PHE A 297 0.34 -1.04 4.28
N ALA A 298 -0.38 -0.36 3.40
CA ALA A 298 -0.63 1.08 3.48
C ALA A 298 -1.38 1.46 4.77
N LEU A 299 -2.41 0.67 5.14
CA LEU A 299 -3.15 0.84 6.39
C LEU A 299 -2.27 0.65 7.63
N ASN A 300 -1.32 -0.28 7.61
CA ASN A 300 -0.40 -0.52 8.73
C ASN A 300 0.71 0.54 8.82
N LEU A 301 1.15 1.11 7.69
CA LEU A 301 2.22 2.11 7.66
C LEU A 301 1.76 3.45 8.24
N LYS A 302 0.57 3.93 7.87
CA LYS A 302 0.06 5.25 8.27
C LYS A 302 0.11 5.49 9.79
N PRO A 303 -0.42 4.59 10.65
CA PRO A 303 -0.37 4.78 12.10
C PRO A 303 1.04 4.72 12.68
N LEU A 304 1.98 3.96 12.07
CA LEU A 304 3.38 3.96 12.49
C LEU A 304 4.03 5.33 12.29
N LEU A 305 3.75 5.98 11.15
CA LEU A 305 4.24 7.32 10.84
C LEU A 305 3.56 8.39 11.70
N MET A 306 2.28 8.22 11.98
CA MET A 306 1.45 9.18 12.71
C MET A 306 1.48 8.98 14.23
N GLN A 307 2.35 8.13 14.78
CA GLN A 307 2.49 8.00 16.23
C GLN A 307 2.79 9.35 16.89
N ARG A 308 2.15 9.58 18.05
CA ARG A 308 2.36 10.81 18.83
C ARG A 308 3.82 10.92 19.26
N PRO A 309 4.51 12.00 18.92
CA PRO A 309 5.90 12.23 19.29
C PRO A 309 6.07 12.54 20.79
N VAL A 310 7.23 12.17 21.35
CA VAL A 310 7.64 12.52 22.71
C VAL A 310 8.69 13.62 22.62
N LYS A 311 8.25 14.84 22.31
CA LYS A 311 9.12 16.00 22.05
C LYS A 311 9.61 16.66 23.33
N GLY A 312 10.75 17.37 23.23
CA GLY A 312 11.23 18.29 24.28
C GLY A 312 12.06 17.64 25.38
N PHE A 313 12.38 16.36 25.28
CA PHE A 313 13.15 15.63 26.30
C PHE A 313 14.45 15.05 25.77
N VAL A 314 15.47 15.04 26.63
CA VAL A 314 16.70 14.27 26.36
C VAL A 314 16.37 12.77 26.40
N THR A 315 16.71 12.07 25.36
CA THR A 315 16.34 10.67 25.15
C THR A 315 17.57 9.80 24.95
N MET A 316 17.60 8.61 25.58
CA MET A 316 18.62 7.60 25.35
C MET A 316 18.08 6.52 24.44
N GLY A 317 18.78 6.19 23.35
CA GLY A 317 18.49 5.05 22.48
C GLY A 317 19.37 3.86 22.83
N LEU A 318 18.77 2.69 22.93
CA LEU A 318 19.44 1.42 23.12
C LEU A 318 19.14 0.53 21.91
N ASP A 319 20.21 0.14 21.20
CA ASP A 319 20.15 -0.83 20.10
C ASP A 319 20.71 -2.18 20.62
N PRO A 320 19.83 -3.13 21.00
CA PRO A 320 20.21 -4.36 21.66
C PRO A 320 21.02 -5.31 20.74
N GLY A 321 21.95 -6.06 21.30
CA GLY A 321 22.67 -7.09 20.56
C GLY A 321 23.46 -8.03 21.45
N TYR A 322 23.48 -9.33 21.10
CA TYR A 322 24.22 -10.33 21.90
C TYR A 322 25.73 -10.24 21.68
N ARG A 323 26.23 -10.34 20.46
CA ARG A 323 27.66 -10.47 20.18
C ARG A 323 28.41 -9.14 20.24
N ASN A 324 27.84 -8.11 19.65
CA ASN A 324 28.46 -6.79 19.50
C ASN A 324 28.08 -5.81 20.60
N GLY A 325 27.43 -6.28 21.67
CA GLY A 325 26.92 -5.47 22.76
C GLY A 325 25.70 -4.61 22.38
N CYS A 326 25.14 -3.94 23.37
CA CYS A 326 24.07 -2.96 23.19
C CYS A 326 24.70 -1.59 22.92
N LYS A 327 24.38 -0.97 21.79
CA LYS A 327 24.84 0.36 21.43
C LYS A 327 23.94 1.38 22.07
N VAL A 328 24.54 2.47 22.53
CA VAL A 328 23.88 3.51 23.31
C VAL A 328 24.15 4.85 22.65
N ALA A 329 23.09 5.63 22.47
CA ALA A 329 23.21 7.03 22.08
C ALA A 329 22.28 7.90 22.96
N VAL A 330 22.80 9.03 23.42
CA VAL A 330 21.99 10.05 24.09
C VAL A 330 21.81 11.21 23.13
N VAL A 331 20.55 11.61 22.90
CA VAL A 331 20.23 12.76 22.07
C VAL A 331 19.52 13.83 22.89
N ASP A 332 19.77 15.09 22.57
CA ASP A 332 19.09 16.22 23.21
C ASP A 332 17.62 16.34 22.72
N SER A 333 16.91 17.35 23.18
CA SER A 333 15.51 17.61 22.83
C SER A 333 15.29 17.91 21.32
N THR A 334 16.35 18.21 20.58
CA THR A 334 16.34 18.48 19.12
C THR A 334 16.82 17.29 18.29
N GLY A 335 17.22 16.19 18.95
CA GLY A 335 17.77 15.00 18.30
C GLY A 335 19.28 15.08 18.00
N MET A 336 20.00 16.10 18.52
CA MET A 336 21.46 16.19 18.41
C MET A 336 22.13 15.20 19.35
N VAL A 337 23.15 14.50 18.89
CA VAL A 337 23.88 13.52 19.72
C VAL A 337 24.73 14.22 20.77
N LEU A 338 24.52 13.86 22.04
CA LEU A 338 25.27 14.36 23.20
C LEU A 338 26.35 13.39 23.64
N ASP A 339 26.09 12.07 23.57
CA ASP A 339 27.00 11.05 24.10
C ASP A 339 26.69 9.70 23.44
N THR A 340 27.71 8.83 23.33
CA THR A 340 27.57 7.48 22.79
C THR A 340 28.38 6.49 23.61
N ASN A 341 27.95 5.22 23.65
CA ASN A 341 28.67 4.15 24.32
C ASN A 341 28.27 2.78 23.78
N VAL A 342 29.00 1.71 24.17
CA VAL A 342 28.65 0.32 23.95
C VAL A 342 28.72 -0.41 25.28
N VAL A 343 27.64 -1.10 25.65
CA VAL A 343 27.55 -1.88 26.90
C VAL A 343 27.20 -3.34 26.60
N TYR A 344 27.52 -4.24 27.51
CA TYR A 344 27.40 -5.69 27.31
C TYR A 344 26.49 -6.35 28.37
N PRO A 345 25.17 -6.07 28.36
CA PRO A 345 24.28 -6.54 29.42
C PRO A 345 24.03 -8.05 29.44
N THR A 346 24.31 -8.75 28.34
CA THR A 346 23.96 -10.16 28.10
C THR A 346 25.14 -11.14 28.37
N PHE A 347 26.37 -10.63 28.58
CA PHE A 347 27.55 -11.49 28.68
C PHE A 347 27.71 -12.17 30.06
N SER A 348 27.47 -11.44 31.14
CA SER A 348 27.54 -11.95 32.50
C SER A 348 26.85 -10.98 33.49
N THR A 349 26.53 -11.43 34.70
CA THR A 349 25.97 -10.59 35.78
C THR A 349 26.88 -9.41 36.09
N ARG A 350 28.20 -9.61 36.14
CA ARG A 350 29.17 -8.53 36.35
C ARG A 350 29.14 -7.49 35.24
N LYS A 351 29.07 -7.94 33.99
CA LYS A 351 28.94 -7.03 32.81
C LYS A 351 27.62 -6.29 32.78
N GLN A 352 26.55 -6.92 33.24
CA GLN A 352 25.24 -6.24 33.41
C GLN A 352 25.31 -5.13 34.46
N GLU A 353 25.96 -5.37 35.61
CA GLU A 353 26.15 -4.34 36.65
C GLU A 353 27.06 -3.19 36.16
N GLU A 354 28.12 -3.51 35.42
CA GLU A 354 28.97 -2.50 34.77
C GLU A 354 28.14 -1.64 33.79
N ALA A 355 27.30 -2.26 32.96
CA ALA A 355 26.40 -1.60 32.02
C ALA A 355 25.42 -0.67 32.77
N ILE A 356 24.77 -1.14 33.82
CA ILE A 356 23.88 -0.32 34.68
C ILE A 356 24.63 0.90 35.24
N GLY A 357 25.87 0.70 35.69
CA GLY A 357 26.70 1.79 36.21
C GLY A 357 27.02 2.86 35.16
N ILE A 358 27.37 2.42 33.93
CA ILE A 358 27.67 3.32 32.79
C ILE A 358 26.41 4.11 32.43
N LEU A 359 25.31 3.41 32.14
CA LEU A 359 24.06 4.03 31.73
C LEU A 359 23.48 4.99 32.75
N SER A 360 23.55 4.62 34.07
CA SER A 360 23.11 5.51 35.15
C SER A 360 23.90 6.81 35.24
N ARG A 361 25.22 6.78 34.96
CA ARG A 361 26.06 7.98 34.87
C ARG A 361 25.68 8.85 33.69
N MET A 362 25.46 8.25 32.50
CA MET A 362 25.03 8.99 31.30
C MET A 362 23.67 9.66 31.52
N ILE A 363 22.70 8.93 32.12
CA ILE A 363 21.35 9.43 32.41
C ILE A 363 21.43 10.67 33.34
N ARG A 364 22.20 10.59 34.43
CA ARG A 364 22.35 11.71 35.37
C ARG A 364 23.11 12.89 34.76
N ARG A 365 24.17 12.61 33.97
CA ARG A 365 25.00 13.63 33.33
C ARG A 365 24.22 14.49 32.36
N HIS A 366 23.37 13.85 31.53
CA HIS A 366 22.66 14.52 30.46
C HIS A 366 21.19 14.81 30.77
N GLY A 367 20.68 14.40 31.94
CA GLY A 367 19.30 14.64 32.35
C GLY A 367 18.29 13.85 31.50
N VAL A 368 18.64 12.63 31.11
CA VAL A 368 17.78 11.76 30.30
C VAL A 368 16.45 11.50 31.00
N LYS A 369 15.33 11.67 30.31
CA LYS A 369 13.98 11.44 30.80
C LYS A 369 13.35 10.18 30.24
N HIS A 370 13.70 9.81 29.01
CA HIS A 370 13.12 8.66 28.33
C HIS A 370 14.21 7.78 27.73
N ILE A 371 13.97 6.47 27.75
CA ILE A 371 14.84 5.46 27.15
C ILE A 371 14.04 4.76 26.04
N ALA A 372 14.53 4.79 24.82
CA ALA A 372 14.01 4.06 23.68
C ALA A 372 14.81 2.76 23.52
N ILE A 373 14.17 1.60 23.59
CA ILE A 373 14.82 0.30 23.44
C ILE A 373 14.33 -0.31 22.13
N GLY A 374 15.24 -0.67 21.21
CA GLY A 374 14.90 -1.39 20.00
C GLY A 374 14.26 -2.77 20.29
N ASN A 375 13.31 -3.18 19.48
CA ASN A 375 12.56 -4.44 19.67
C ASN A 375 13.21 -5.67 19.02
N GLY A 376 14.46 -5.60 18.61
CA GLY A 376 15.16 -6.68 17.94
C GLY A 376 15.79 -7.71 18.89
N THR A 377 16.89 -8.31 18.40
CA THR A 377 17.62 -9.34 19.12
C THR A 377 18.18 -8.82 20.46
N ALA A 378 18.02 -9.57 21.56
CA ALA A 378 18.41 -9.19 22.93
C ALA A 378 17.61 -8.01 23.53
N SER A 379 16.47 -7.64 22.97
CA SER A 379 15.60 -6.61 23.51
C SER A 379 15.11 -6.94 24.92
N ARG A 380 14.77 -8.20 25.20
CA ARG A 380 14.26 -8.66 26.51
C ARG A 380 15.28 -8.49 27.62
N GLU A 381 16.51 -8.91 27.39
CA GLU A 381 17.59 -8.80 28.36
C GLU A 381 17.95 -7.35 28.62
N THR A 382 17.91 -6.52 27.57
CA THR A 382 18.14 -5.10 27.66
C THR A 382 17.00 -4.40 28.44
N GLU A 383 15.76 -4.78 28.19
CA GLU A 383 14.59 -4.28 28.94
C GLU A 383 14.67 -4.68 30.42
N ALA A 384 14.94 -5.95 30.73
CA ALA A 384 15.08 -6.42 32.10
C ALA A 384 16.21 -5.69 32.87
N MET A 385 17.36 -5.46 32.20
CA MET A 385 18.42 -4.63 32.75
C MET A 385 17.95 -3.20 33.00
N THR A 386 17.25 -2.60 32.05
CA THR A 386 16.75 -1.22 32.15
C THR A 386 15.78 -1.08 33.34
N VAL A 387 14.85 -2.00 33.50
CA VAL A 387 13.93 -1.99 34.65
C VAL A 387 14.67 -2.11 35.99
N LYS A 388 15.68 -3.00 36.05
CA LYS A 388 16.54 -3.11 37.24
C LYS A 388 17.24 -1.77 37.56
N MET A 389 17.71 -1.08 36.52
CA MET A 389 18.37 0.24 36.63
C MET A 389 17.39 1.34 37.10
N LEU A 390 16.16 1.35 36.53
CA LEU A 390 15.17 2.40 36.80
C LEU A 390 14.66 2.40 38.24
N LYS A 391 14.76 1.30 38.99
CA LYS A 391 14.44 1.27 40.43
C LYS A 391 15.22 2.35 41.24
N ASN A 392 16.41 2.75 40.75
CA ASN A 392 17.29 3.74 41.39
C ASN A 392 17.31 5.09 40.64
N LEU A 393 16.42 5.31 39.69
CA LEU A 393 16.35 6.50 38.83
C LEU A 393 14.91 7.00 38.69
N PRO A 394 14.34 7.58 39.77
CA PRO A 394 12.96 8.06 39.70
C PRO A 394 12.79 9.18 38.65
N GLY A 395 11.68 9.20 37.95
CA GLY A 395 11.37 10.19 36.93
C GLY A 395 11.97 9.89 35.56
N VAL A 396 12.55 8.70 35.36
CA VAL A 396 12.95 8.17 34.06
C VAL A 396 12.02 7.03 33.67
N SER A 397 11.57 7.01 32.43
CA SER A 397 10.71 5.95 31.86
C SER A 397 11.33 5.37 30.60
N TYR A 398 10.82 4.22 30.15
CA TYR A 398 11.26 3.60 28.90
C TYR A 398 10.08 3.21 27.99
N MET A 399 10.40 2.99 26.74
CA MET A 399 9.48 2.46 25.75
C MET A 399 10.23 1.53 24.79
N ILE A 400 9.58 0.42 24.41
CA ILE A 400 10.08 -0.42 23.31
C ILE A 400 9.70 0.25 21.99
N VAL A 401 10.69 0.53 21.16
CA VAL A 401 10.54 1.19 19.87
C VAL A 401 10.77 0.19 18.75
N ASN A 402 9.93 0.25 17.73
CA ASN A 402 10.14 -0.56 16.53
C ASN A 402 11.45 -0.14 15.83
N GLU A 403 12.44 -1.04 15.77
CA GLU A 403 13.74 -0.79 15.14
C GLU A 403 13.79 -1.19 13.67
N ALA A 404 12.67 -1.70 13.08
CA ALA A 404 12.64 -2.12 11.68
C ALA A 404 13.21 -1.02 10.76
N GLY A 405 14.10 -1.41 9.85
CA GLY A 405 14.82 -0.49 8.97
C GLY A 405 15.91 0.37 9.62
N ALA A 406 16.15 0.32 10.94
CA ALA A 406 17.23 1.09 11.56
C ALA A 406 18.61 0.66 11.06
N SER A 407 18.80 -0.63 10.81
CA SER A 407 20.03 -1.16 10.18
C SER A 407 20.17 -0.72 8.72
N VAL A 408 19.08 -0.64 7.99
CA VAL A 408 19.07 -0.12 6.60
C VAL A 408 19.46 1.36 6.59
N TYR A 409 18.87 2.16 7.46
CA TYR A 409 19.26 3.55 7.64
C TYR A 409 20.71 3.69 7.99
N SER A 410 21.20 2.97 9.01
CA SER A 410 22.58 3.11 9.52
C SER A 410 23.65 2.79 8.46
N ALA A 411 23.35 1.87 7.53
CA ALA A 411 24.20 1.52 6.40
C ALA A 411 24.04 2.45 5.18
N SER A 412 23.05 3.35 5.21
CA SER A 412 22.75 4.23 4.08
C SER A 412 23.79 5.34 3.91
N LYS A 413 23.89 5.87 2.67
CA LYS A 413 24.70 7.05 2.36
C LYS A 413 24.24 8.26 3.19
N LEU A 414 22.93 8.42 3.39
CA LEU A 414 22.35 9.49 4.18
C LEU A 414 22.87 9.49 5.62
N ALA A 415 22.88 8.31 6.27
CA ALA A 415 23.39 8.19 7.63
C ALA A 415 24.90 8.42 7.71
N ALA A 416 25.65 8.04 6.66
CA ALA A 416 27.08 8.34 6.57
C ALA A 416 27.37 9.84 6.41
N GLU A 417 26.54 10.57 5.67
CA GLU A 417 26.62 12.01 5.55
C GLU A 417 26.19 12.74 6.84
N GLU A 418 25.18 12.20 7.55
CA GLU A 418 24.66 12.76 8.81
C GLU A 418 25.62 12.54 9.98
N PHE A 419 26.32 11.38 10.01
CA PHE A 419 27.22 10.95 11.07
C PHE A 419 28.52 10.35 10.51
N PRO A 420 29.39 11.15 9.91
CA PRO A 420 30.64 10.66 9.34
C PRO A 420 31.59 10.07 10.38
N GLU A 421 31.51 10.56 11.64
CA GLU A 421 32.36 10.15 12.76
C GLU A 421 31.91 8.84 13.42
N PHE A 422 30.67 8.37 13.18
CA PHE A 422 30.12 7.20 13.86
C PHE A 422 30.17 5.96 12.97
N ASP A 423 30.48 4.84 13.60
CA ASP A 423 30.33 3.55 12.92
C ASP A 423 28.84 3.24 12.65
N VAL A 424 28.62 2.26 11.75
CA VAL A 424 27.29 1.84 11.33
C VAL A 424 26.40 1.44 12.52
N ASN A 425 26.99 0.84 13.55
CA ASN A 425 26.22 0.35 14.70
C ASN A 425 25.73 1.48 15.61
N LEU A 426 26.51 2.52 15.81
CA LEU A 426 26.11 3.65 16.65
C LEU A 426 25.01 4.49 16.02
N ARG A 427 24.96 4.59 14.68
CA ARG A 427 23.91 5.30 13.94
C ARG A 427 22.54 4.71 14.17
N SER A 428 22.42 3.38 14.34
CA SER A 428 21.13 2.75 14.64
C SER A 428 20.59 3.15 16.03
N ALA A 429 21.44 3.24 17.05
CA ALA A 429 21.04 3.68 18.38
C ALA A 429 20.55 5.14 18.37
N VAL A 430 21.17 6.02 17.59
CA VAL A 430 20.68 7.40 17.37
C VAL A 430 19.31 7.39 16.72
N SER A 431 19.10 6.57 15.68
CA SER A 431 17.82 6.45 15.01
C SER A 431 16.72 5.97 15.99
N ILE A 432 17.00 4.96 16.80
CA ILE A 432 16.06 4.44 17.82
C ILE A 432 15.66 5.54 18.81
N ALA A 433 16.61 6.35 19.31
CA ALA A 433 16.30 7.47 20.19
C ALA A 433 15.39 8.52 19.52
N ARG A 434 15.71 8.90 18.28
CA ARG A 434 14.95 9.89 17.51
C ARG A 434 13.55 9.41 17.11
N ARG A 435 13.35 8.10 16.91
CA ARG A 435 12.03 7.51 16.64
C ARG A 435 11.06 7.69 17.82
N LEU A 436 11.56 7.74 19.05
CA LEU A 436 10.71 8.08 20.20
C LEU A 436 10.37 9.58 20.21
N GLN A 437 11.34 10.44 19.85
CA GLN A 437 11.14 11.88 19.83
C GLN A 437 10.19 12.34 18.73
N ASP A 438 10.40 11.88 17.48
CA ASP A 438 9.51 12.11 16.33
C ASP A 438 9.62 10.95 15.33
N PRO A 439 8.68 9.99 15.38
CA PRO A 439 8.69 8.84 14.48
C PRO A 439 8.65 9.23 13.00
N LEU A 440 7.80 10.19 12.62
CA LEU A 440 7.66 10.62 11.23
C LEU A 440 8.96 11.19 10.67
N ALA A 441 9.58 12.13 11.40
CA ALA A 441 10.80 12.81 10.96
C ALA A 441 11.97 11.83 10.75
N GLU A 442 11.99 10.72 11.49
CA GLU A 442 13.04 9.71 11.36
C GLU A 442 12.70 8.62 10.34
N LEU A 443 11.46 8.12 10.32
CA LEU A 443 11.05 7.04 9.42
C LEU A 443 11.02 7.45 7.95
N VAL A 444 10.80 8.71 7.62
CA VAL A 444 10.88 9.21 6.22
C VAL A 444 12.28 9.11 5.60
N LYS A 445 13.32 8.88 6.41
CA LYS A 445 14.70 8.66 5.96
C LYS A 445 14.93 7.26 5.40
N ILE A 446 13.97 6.35 5.57
CA ILE A 446 14.06 4.93 5.26
C ILE A 446 13.05 4.61 4.16
N ASP A 447 13.40 3.69 3.26
CA ASP A 447 12.43 3.09 2.35
C ASP A 447 11.30 2.44 3.18
N PRO A 448 10.03 2.81 2.97
CA PRO A 448 8.91 2.25 3.72
C PRO A 448 8.85 0.72 3.72
N LYS A 449 9.34 0.08 2.66
CA LYS A 449 9.45 -1.39 2.58
C LYS A 449 10.37 -1.98 3.66
N ALA A 450 11.38 -1.24 4.09
CA ALA A 450 12.29 -1.68 5.14
C ALA A 450 11.70 -1.59 6.56
N ILE A 451 10.57 -0.92 6.72
CA ILE A 451 9.84 -0.83 8.01
C ILE A 451 9.13 -2.14 8.35
N GLY A 452 8.90 -3.02 7.36
CA GLY A 452 8.29 -4.33 7.62
C GLY A 452 6.78 -4.25 7.85
N VAL A 453 6.04 -3.77 6.87
CA VAL A 453 4.58 -3.52 6.95
C VAL A 453 3.71 -4.76 6.73
N GLY A 454 4.29 -5.90 6.30
CA GLY A 454 3.52 -7.12 6.10
C GLY A 454 4.30 -8.34 5.63
N GLN A 455 3.70 -9.52 5.84
CA GLN A 455 4.35 -10.82 5.60
C GLN A 455 4.64 -11.11 4.11
N TYR A 456 3.79 -10.62 3.20
CA TYR A 456 3.88 -10.91 1.76
C TYR A 456 4.37 -9.74 0.90
N GLN A 457 5.02 -8.75 1.51
CA GLN A 457 5.47 -7.56 0.78
C GLN A 457 6.44 -7.86 -0.37
N HIS A 458 7.25 -8.92 -0.26
CA HIS A 458 8.19 -9.35 -1.31
C HIS A 458 7.54 -10.16 -2.45
N ASP A 459 6.28 -10.58 -2.28
CA ASP A 459 5.51 -11.33 -3.28
C ASP A 459 4.58 -10.42 -4.10
N CYS A 460 4.42 -9.17 -3.69
CA CYS A 460 3.63 -8.17 -4.40
C CYS A 460 4.43 -7.48 -5.52
N PRO A 461 3.77 -6.90 -6.54
CA PRO A 461 4.42 -6.06 -7.54
C PRO A 461 5.12 -4.87 -6.90
N GLN A 462 6.46 -4.85 -6.94
CA GLN A 462 7.28 -3.90 -6.18
C GLN A 462 7.00 -2.44 -6.56
N LYS A 463 6.84 -2.14 -7.86
CA LYS A 463 6.52 -0.78 -8.31
C LYS A 463 5.20 -0.28 -7.71
N ARG A 464 4.17 -1.12 -7.73
CA ARG A 464 2.85 -0.79 -7.18
C ARG A 464 2.90 -0.61 -5.65
N LEU A 465 3.69 -1.45 -4.98
CA LEU A 465 3.95 -1.32 -3.55
C LEU A 465 4.66 0.01 -3.22
N ASP A 466 5.69 0.38 -4.00
CA ASP A 466 6.42 1.64 -3.83
C ASP A 466 5.49 2.86 -3.98
N GLU A 467 4.64 2.85 -5.01
CA GLU A 467 3.66 3.92 -5.25
C GLU A 467 2.67 4.05 -4.07
N ALA A 468 2.13 2.93 -3.60
CA ALA A 468 1.16 2.94 -2.51
C ALA A 468 1.78 3.41 -1.18
N LEU A 469 2.93 2.86 -0.79
CA LEU A 469 3.60 3.22 0.45
C LEU A 469 4.17 4.65 0.40
N GLY A 470 4.73 5.05 -0.74
CA GLY A 470 5.19 6.44 -0.97
C GLY A 470 4.05 7.44 -0.82
N GLY A 471 2.87 7.12 -1.35
CA GLY A 471 1.67 7.94 -1.18
C GLY A 471 1.28 8.12 0.29
N VAL A 472 1.34 7.04 1.10
CA VAL A 472 1.06 7.14 2.55
C VAL A 472 2.06 8.07 3.26
N VAL A 473 3.34 7.98 2.93
CA VAL A 473 4.37 8.86 3.50
C VAL A 473 4.09 10.32 3.14
N GLU A 474 3.82 10.60 1.86
CA GLU A 474 3.47 11.93 1.37
C GLU A 474 2.25 12.50 2.10
N ASP A 475 1.17 11.71 2.20
CA ASP A 475 -0.06 12.14 2.89
C ASP A 475 0.19 12.45 4.37
N CYS A 476 0.95 11.60 5.09
CA CYS A 476 1.27 11.82 6.49
C CYS A 476 2.10 13.10 6.70
N VAL A 477 3.13 13.33 5.89
CA VAL A 477 3.99 14.50 5.99
C VAL A 477 3.21 15.79 5.73
N ASN A 478 2.37 15.79 4.69
CA ASN A 478 1.57 16.96 4.34
C ASN A 478 0.41 17.20 5.33
N ALA A 479 -0.15 16.15 5.94
CA ALA A 479 -1.15 16.29 7.01
C ALA A 479 -0.58 16.93 8.28
N VAL A 480 0.64 16.56 8.67
CA VAL A 480 1.33 17.13 9.86
C VAL A 480 1.82 18.55 9.58
N GLY A 481 2.33 18.79 8.38
CA GLY A 481 3.06 20.01 8.04
C GLY A 481 4.51 19.97 8.51
N VAL A 482 5.37 20.76 7.88
CA VAL A 482 6.81 20.68 8.03
C VAL A 482 7.42 22.02 8.42
N ASP A 483 8.15 22.07 9.51
CA ASP A 483 8.92 23.26 9.91
C ASP A 483 10.10 23.46 8.95
N LEU A 484 10.11 24.61 8.29
CA LEU A 484 11.09 24.98 7.26
C LEU A 484 12.51 25.12 7.82
N ASN A 485 12.64 25.49 9.10
CA ASN A 485 13.91 25.77 9.74
C ASN A 485 14.57 24.52 10.36
N THR A 486 13.79 23.51 10.76
CA THR A 486 14.30 22.33 11.46
C THR A 486 14.29 21.06 10.60
N ALA A 487 13.45 20.99 9.57
CA ALA A 487 13.26 19.78 8.78
C ALA A 487 14.53 19.34 8.02
N SER A 488 14.74 18.03 7.96
CA SER A 488 15.76 17.41 7.10
C SER A 488 15.38 17.50 5.61
N ALA A 489 16.36 17.37 4.71
CA ALA A 489 16.08 17.29 3.27
C ALA A 489 15.19 16.10 2.93
N SER A 490 15.32 14.96 3.65
CA SER A 490 14.47 13.78 3.46
C SER A 490 13.00 14.04 3.85
N LEU A 491 12.74 14.84 4.88
CA LEU A 491 11.38 15.23 5.25
C LEU A 491 10.81 16.25 4.25
N LEU A 492 11.60 17.25 3.89
CA LEU A 492 11.19 18.29 2.93
C LEU A 492 10.84 17.73 1.56
N GLN A 493 11.53 16.70 1.07
CA GLN A 493 11.22 16.11 -0.24
C GLN A 493 9.86 15.41 -0.31
N GLN A 494 9.25 15.08 0.83
CA GLN A 494 7.90 14.52 0.93
C GLN A 494 6.81 15.60 0.96
N VAL A 495 7.20 16.86 1.04
CA VAL A 495 6.25 17.99 0.96
C VAL A 495 5.80 18.15 -0.48
N SER A 496 4.49 18.25 -0.68
CA SER A 496 3.85 18.51 -1.98
C SER A 496 4.60 19.60 -2.76
N GLY A 497 4.91 19.32 -4.02
CA GLY A 497 5.61 20.27 -4.91
C GLY A 497 7.12 20.42 -4.69
N LEU A 498 7.71 19.77 -3.68
CA LEU A 498 9.17 19.75 -3.50
C LEU A 498 9.76 18.45 -4.07
N THR A 499 10.92 18.57 -4.69
CA THR A 499 11.73 17.46 -5.19
C THR A 499 12.96 17.26 -4.30
N ALA A 500 13.65 16.12 -4.44
CA ALA A 500 14.91 15.89 -3.71
C ALA A 500 15.94 17.01 -3.93
N THR A 501 15.99 17.60 -5.13
CA THR A 501 16.89 18.71 -5.44
C THR A 501 16.47 19.98 -4.73
N THR A 502 15.19 20.36 -4.80
CA THR A 502 14.70 21.58 -4.15
C THR A 502 14.74 21.46 -2.62
N ALA A 503 14.48 20.28 -2.05
CA ALA A 503 14.63 20.03 -0.63
C ALA A 503 16.07 20.24 -0.13
N LYS A 504 17.07 19.74 -0.87
CA LYS A 504 18.49 19.99 -0.57
C LYS A 504 18.83 21.48 -0.70
N ASN A 505 18.30 22.16 -1.70
CA ASN A 505 18.51 23.60 -1.89
C ASN A 505 17.89 24.43 -0.74
N VAL A 506 16.75 24.02 -0.18
CA VAL A 506 16.16 24.66 1.02
C VAL A 506 17.11 24.56 2.21
N VAL A 507 17.66 23.37 2.44
CA VAL A 507 18.62 23.14 3.55
C VAL A 507 19.89 23.98 3.33
N ALA A 508 20.47 23.98 2.13
CA ALA A 508 21.64 24.77 1.79
C ALA A 508 21.37 26.28 1.97
N TYR A 509 20.21 26.76 1.48
CA TYR A 509 19.83 28.17 1.59
C TYR A 509 19.78 28.64 3.04
N ARG A 510 19.17 27.86 3.95
CA ARG A 510 19.12 28.24 5.39
C ARG A 510 20.47 28.18 6.08
N GLN A 511 21.38 27.30 5.64
CA GLN A 511 22.76 27.24 6.16
C GLN A 511 23.58 28.47 5.74
N GLU A 512 23.38 28.96 4.53
CA GLU A 512 24.10 30.11 3.97
C GLU A 512 23.51 31.46 4.42
N ASN A 513 22.17 31.56 4.50
CA ASN A 513 21.45 32.83 4.69
C ASN A 513 20.79 32.96 6.07
N GLY A 514 20.92 31.95 6.95
CA GLY A 514 20.24 31.90 8.23
C GLY A 514 18.81 31.35 8.11
N ALA A 515 18.12 31.29 9.24
CA ALA A 515 16.76 30.77 9.36
C ALA A 515 15.77 31.60 8.53
N PHE A 516 14.78 30.92 7.95
CA PHE A 516 13.65 31.59 7.30
C PHE A 516 12.82 32.36 8.34
N THR A 517 12.51 33.61 8.05
CA THR A 517 11.68 34.49 8.88
C THR A 517 10.29 34.70 8.30
N SER A 518 10.01 34.15 7.14
CA SER A 518 8.67 34.10 6.53
C SER A 518 8.58 32.96 5.51
N ARG A 519 7.39 32.44 5.33
CA ARG A 519 7.08 31.41 4.34
C ARG A 519 7.40 31.87 2.90
N SER A 520 7.18 33.14 2.61
CA SER A 520 7.44 33.71 1.29
C SER A 520 8.91 33.71 0.86
N GLN A 521 9.86 33.66 1.82
CA GLN A 521 11.29 33.63 1.52
C GLN A 521 11.72 32.35 0.79
N ILE A 522 10.93 31.28 0.84
CA ILE A 522 11.24 30.03 0.10
C ILE A 522 11.29 30.26 -1.40
N LYS A 523 10.62 31.29 -1.93
CA LYS A 523 10.70 31.71 -3.34
C LYS A 523 12.12 32.10 -3.78
N LYS A 524 13.02 32.41 -2.84
CA LYS A 524 14.42 32.74 -3.11
C LYS A 524 15.30 31.50 -3.25
N VAL A 525 14.78 30.32 -2.92
CA VAL A 525 15.53 29.06 -3.01
C VAL A 525 15.73 28.69 -4.49
N PRO A 526 16.97 28.38 -4.90
CA PRO A 526 17.26 28.00 -6.28
C PRO A 526 16.43 26.81 -6.78
N LYS A 527 15.96 26.89 -8.03
CA LYS A 527 15.11 25.87 -8.69
C LYS A 527 13.70 25.69 -8.11
N LEU A 528 13.27 26.52 -7.19
CA LEU A 528 11.91 26.51 -6.66
C LEU A 528 11.06 27.52 -7.43
N GLY A 529 10.33 27.05 -8.44
CA GLY A 529 9.47 27.89 -9.29
C GLY A 529 8.13 28.27 -8.63
N PRO A 530 7.35 29.16 -9.27
CA PRO A 530 6.06 29.63 -8.75
C PRO A 530 5.08 28.49 -8.46
N LYS A 531 5.02 27.48 -9.36
CA LYS A 531 4.13 26.32 -9.19
C LYS A 531 4.53 25.45 -7.99
N ALA A 532 5.84 25.20 -7.80
CA ALA A 532 6.33 24.48 -6.65
C ALA A 532 6.01 25.22 -5.35
N PHE A 533 6.17 26.56 -5.34
CA PHE A 533 5.75 27.40 -4.21
C PHE A 533 4.26 27.26 -3.90
N GLN A 534 3.41 27.35 -4.91
CA GLN A 534 1.96 27.20 -4.74
C GLN A 534 1.62 25.87 -4.09
N GLN A 535 2.25 24.79 -4.52
CA GLN A 535 1.96 23.45 -3.99
C GLN A 535 2.51 23.21 -2.58
N CYS A 536 3.71 23.75 -2.26
CA CYS A 536 4.34 23.46 -0.97
C CYS A 536 3.97 24.45 0.15
N ALA A 537 3.64 25.69 -0.18
CA ALA A 537 3.55 26.78 0.79
C ALA A 537 2.60 26.50 1.96
N GLY A 538 1.43 25.92 1.70
CA GLY A 538 0.46 25.62 2.73
C GLY A 538 0.87 24.51 3.71
N PHE A 539 1.82 23.65 3.32
CA PHE A 539 2.33 22.55 4.14
C PHE A 539 3.58 22.90 4.94
N LEU A 540 4.21 24.04 4.65
CA LEU A 540 5.38 24.50 5.36
C LEU A 540 4.99 25.40 6.53
N ARG A 541 5.77 25.35 7.61
CA ARG A 541 5.59 26.14 8.83
C ARG A 541 6.84 26.96 9.10
N VAL A 542 6.66 28.20 9.56
CA VAL A 542 7.74 29.09 10.02
C VAL A 542 7.31 29.68 11.36
N PRO A 543 7.55 28.99 12.48
CA PRO A 543 7.11 29.45 13.80
C PRO A 543 7.66 30.83 14.19
N GLU A 544 8.84 31.18 13.70
CA GLU A 544 9.53 32.42 13.97
C GLU A 544 9.05 33.60 13.09
N SER A 545 8.07 33.38 12.21
CA SER A 545 7.56 34.41 11.33
C SER A 545 6.80 35.51 12.09
N LYS A 546 6.95 36.75 11.64
CA LYS A 546 6.12 37.87 12.09
C LYS A 546 4.67 37.74 11.62
N GLU A 547 4.44 37.04 10.51
CA GLU A 547 3.13 36.67 10.00
C GLU A 547 2.66 35.38 10.69
N ILE A 548 1.71 35.50 11.60
CA ILE A 548 1.23 34.34 12.38
C ILE A 548 0.65 33.23 11.49
N LEU A 549 0.09 33.59 10.33
CA LEU A 549 -0.48 32.62 9.40
C LEU A 549 0.58 31.70 8.78
N ASP A 550 1.86 32.12 8.77
CA ASP A 550 2.99 31.30 8.31
C ASP A 550 3.22 30.06 9.23
N ASN A 551 2.70 30.08 10.44
CA ASN A 551 2.73 28.94 11.36
C ASN A 551 1.40 28.17 11.38
N THR A 552 0.59 28.25 10.35
CA THR A 552 -0.70 27.56 10.23
C THR A 552 -0.77 26.74 8.95
N GLY A 553 -1.80 25.89 8.81
CA GLY A 553 -2.11 25.20 7.55
C GLY A 553 -2.88 26.06 6.54
N VAL A 554 -3.12 27.33 6.82
CA VAL A 554 -3.76 28.24 5.87
C VAL A 554 -2.83 28.49 4.69
N HIS A 555 -3.33 28.29 3.48
CA HIS A 555 -2.57 28.58 2.27
C HIS A 555 -2.38 30.08 2.07
N PRO A 556 -1.24 30.56 1.55
CA PRO A 556 -1.04 31.99 1.29
C PRO A 556 -2.12 32.65 0.41
N GLU A 557 -2.73 31.90 -0.53
CA GLU A 557 -3.85 32.37 -1.34
C GLU A 557 -5.09 32.73 -0.48
N SER A 558 -5.22 32.14 0.70
CA SER A 558 -6.37 32.35 1.60
C SER A 558 -6.06 33.26 2.79
N TYR A 559 -4.90 33.94 2.80
CA TYR A 559 -4.56 34.85 3.91
C TYR A 559 -5.54 36.01 4.01
N SER A 560 -5.92 36.62 2.89
CA SER A 560 -6.94 37.67 2.86
C SER A 560 -8.29 37.20 3.41
N ALA A 561 -8.68 35.97 3.09
CA ALA A 561 -9.93 35.38 3.63
C ALA A 561 -9.84 35.19 5.15
N ALA A 562 -8.71 34.70 5.68
CA ALA A 562 -8.48 34.54 7.10
C ALA A 562 -8.49 35.91 7.84
N GLU A 563 -7.88 36.94 7.25
CA GLU A 563 -7.89 38.30 7.80
C GLU A 563 -9.31 38.89 7.82
N ASN A 564 -10.06 38.73 6.74
CA ASN A 564 -11.44 39.17 6.64
C ASN A 564 -12.35 38.45 7.67
N LEU A 565 -12.17 37.15 7.88
CA LEU A 565 -12.87 36.38 8.91
C LEU A 565 -12.61 36.96 10.29
N LEU A 566 -11.33 37.22 10.64
CA LEU A 566 -10.97 37.81 11.93
C LEU A 566 -11.66 39.17 12.12
N LEU A 567 -11.60 40.05 11.11
CA LEU A 567 -12.25 41.36 11.16
C LEU A 567 -13.77 41.26 11.34
N LEU A 568 -14.44 40.38 10.58
CA LEU A 568 -15.88 40.15 10.67
C LEU A 568 -16.31 39.66 12.06
N CYS A 569 -15.45 38.86 12.71
CA CYS A 569 -15.69 38.36 14.05
C CYS A 569 -15.14 39.27 15.15
N GLY A 570 -14.59 40.44 14.83
CA GLY A 570 -14.07 41.40 15.82
C GLY A 570 -12.74 40.99 16.48
N TYR A 571 -11.93 40.22 15.75
CA TYR A 571 -10.60 39.78 16.18
C TYR A 571 -9.50 40.39 15.31
N SER A 572 -8.27 40.29 15.80
CA SER A 572 -7.05 40.69 15.12
C SER A 572 -6.03 39.53 15.06
N LYS A 573 -4.99 39.65 14.24
CA LYS A 573 -3.87 38.70 14.24
C LYS A 573 -3.18 38.56 15.59
N LYS A 574 -3.24 39.59 16.46
CA LYS A 574 -2.69 39.53 17.81
C LYS A 574 -3.48 38.54 18.69
N ASP A 575 -4.80 38.45 18.48
CA ASP A 575 -5.65 37.53 19.22
C ASP A 575 -5.37 36.09 18.83
N VAL A 576 -5.02 35.82 17.54
CA VAL A 576 -4.54 34.53 17.08
C VAL A 576 -3.25 34.15 17.77
N ALA A 577 -2.28 35.06 17.84
CA ALA A 577 -0.99 34.84 18.49
C ALA A 577 -1.13 34.61 20.02
N ALA A 578 -2.11 35.24 20.63
CA ALA A 578 -2.40 35.10 22.06
C ALA A 578 -3.28 33.89 22.39
N GLY A 579 -3.81 33.17 21.39
CA GLY A 579 -4.75 32.08 21.62
C GLY A 579 -6.15 32.50 22.08
N ASN A 580 -6.52 33.77 21.92
CA ASN A 580 -7.75 34.38 22.46
C ASN A 580 -8.93 34.27 21.46
N LEU A 581 -9.12 33.11 20.82
CA LEU A 581 -10.17 32.90 19.81
C LEU A 581 -11.29 31.93 20.26
N SER A 582 -11.47 31.74 21.58
CA SER A 582 -12.40 30.74 22.12
C SER A 582 -13.84 30.86 21.61
N GLU A 583 -14.31 32.08 21.34
CA GLU A 583 -15.66 32.35 20.85
C GLU A 583 -15.76 32.44 19.31
N LEU A 584 -14.65 32.24 18.57
CA LEU A 584 -14.66 32.40 17.10
C LEU A 584 -15.72 31.53 16.45
N GLN A 585 -15.80 30.26 16.84
CA GLN A 585 -16.77 29.32 16.30
C GLN A 585 -18.23 29.75 16.58
N GLU A 586 -18.51 30.27 17.78
CA GLU A 586 -19.83 30.74 18.14
C GLU A 586 -20.23 31.99 17.34
N ARG A 587 -19.30 32.91 17.14
CA ARG A 587 -19.52 34.12 16.34
C ARG A 587 -19.78 33.79 14.88
N VAL A 588 -19.02 32.86 14.30
CA VAL A 588 -19.28 32.36 12.94
C VAL A 588 -20.64 31.68 12.84
N ASN A 589 -21.01 30.85 13.82
CA ASN A 589 -22.32 30.20 13.83
C ASN A 589 -23.48 31.20 13.91
N LYS A 590 -23.30 32.32 14.64
CA LYS A 590 -24.31 33.41 14.71
C LYS A 590 -24.49 34.17 13.40
N LEU A 591 -23.40 34.34 12.65
CA LEU A 591 -23.41 35.01 11.34
C LEU A 591 -23.84 34.08 10.20
N GLY A 592 -23.75 32.77 10.39
CA GLY A 592 -23.98 31.76 9.35
C GLY A 592 -22.71 31.49 8.53
N LEU A 593 -22.22 30.23 8.58
CA LEU A 593 -20.97 29.83 7.94
C LEU A 593 -20.92 30.13 6.43
N SER A 594 -22.03 29.89 5.73
CA SER A 594 -22.11 30.15 4.27
C SER A 594 -22.00 31.65 3.96
N GLU A 595 -22.62 32.51 4.76
CA GLU A 595 -22.56 33.98 4.61
C GLU A 595 -21.15 34.50 4.90
N VAL A 596 -20.50 33.96 5.94
CA VAL A 596 -19.11 34.30 6.28
C VAL A 596 -18.16 33.89 5.15
N ALA A 597 -18.33 32.68 4.61
CA ALA A 597 -17.50 32.18 3.50
C ALA A 597 -17.64 33.07 2.24
N GLU A 598 -18.87 33.44 1.87
CA GLU A 598 -19.16 34.32 0.74
C GLU A 598 -18.54 35.71 0.93
N ARG A 599 -18.71 36.32 2.11
CA ARG A 599 -18.09 37.64 2.44
C ARG A 599 -16.58 37.62 2.43
N CYS A 600 -15.97 36.46 2.75
CA CYS A 600 -14.52 36.29 2.71
C CYS A 600 -14.00 35.86 1.32
N GLY A 601 -14.87 35.61 0.35
CA GLY A 601 -14.51 35.25 -1.02
C GLY A 601 -13.95 33.83 -1.17
N VAL A 602 -14.34 32.88 -0.32
CA VAL A 602 -13.93 31.47 -0.37
C VAL A 602 -15.12 30.54 -0.20
N GLY A 603 -14.97 29.27 -0.55
CA GLY A 603 -16.00 28.27 -0.33
C GLY A 603 -16.12 27.85 1.15
N VAL A 604 -17.24 27.23 1.48
CA VAL A 604 -17.52 26.75 2.85
C VAL A 604 -16.45 25.77 3.35
N PRO A 605 -16.00 24.75 2.57
CA PRO A 605 -14.96 23.84 3.02
C PRO A 605 -13.62 24.54 3.34
N THR A 606 -13.22 25.51 2.52
CA THR A 606 -12.02 26.32 2.79
C THR A 606 -12.17 27.17 4.04
N MET A 607 -13.36 27.77 4.26
CA MET A 607 -13.65 28.55 5.45
C MET A 607 -13.58 27.70 6.74
N GLU A 608 -14.14 26.51 6.72
CA GLU A 608 -14.02 25.55 7.84
C GLU A 608 -12.59 25.23 8.19
N ASP A 609 -11.74 25.02 7.18
CA ASP A 609 -10.31 24.74 7.41
C ASP A 609 -9.59 25.94 7.97
N VAL A 610 -9.88 27.15 7.46
CA VAL A 610 -9.32 28.41 7.98
C VAL A 610 -9.67 28.58 9.46
N ILE A 611 -10.94 28.36 9.84
CA ILE A 611 -11.39 28.45 11.24
C ILE A 611 -10.62 27.46 12.13
N LYS A 612 -10.52 26.19 11.71
CA LYS A 612 -9.80 25.16 12.47
C LYS A 612 -8.32 25.51 12.68
N GLU A 613 -7.68 26.06 11.67
CA GLU A 613 -6.26 26.44 11.71
C GLU A 613 -6.01 27.69 12.59
N LEU A 614 -6.94 28.65 12.58
CA LEU A 614 -6.86 29.85 13.43
C LEU A 614 -7.10 29.53 14.91
N LEU A 615 -8.01 28.59 15.21
CA LEU A 615 -8.27 28.15 16.59
C LEU A 615 -7.07 27.48 17.26
N LYS A 616 -6.23 26.81 16.48
CA LYS A 616 -5.04 26.10 16.96
C LYS A 616 -3.86 26.32 16.01
N PRO A 617 -3.25 27.53 15.98
CA PRO A 617 -2.10 27.80 15.12
C PRO A 617 -0.93 26.88 15.50
N GLY A 618 -0.21 26.37 14.49
CA GLY A 618 0.90 25.43 14.70
C GLY A 618 0.50 24.05 15.20
N ARG A 619 -0.76 23.66 15.06
CA ARG A 619 -1.28 22.35 15.48
C ARG A 619 -0.54 21.22 14.79
N ASP A 620 -0.08 20.26 15.59
CA ASP A 620 0.32 18.94 15.14
C ASP A 620 -0.88 17.99 15.34
N PRO A 621 -1.48 17.42 14.29
CA PRO A 621 -2.64 16.54 14.41
C PRO A 621 -2.35 15.30 15.27
N ARG A 622 -1.08 14.93 15.44
CA ARG A 622 -0.66 13.80 16.28
C ARG A 622 -0.79 14.07 17.78
N ASP A 623 -0.90 15.35 18.20
CA ASP A 623 -1.08 15.69 19.63
C ASP A 623 -2.45 15.26 20.17
N GLU A 624 -3.43 15.03 19.30
CA GLU A 624 -4.77 14.54 19.67
C GLU A 624 -4.84 13.01 19.77
N LEU A 625 -3.79 12.31 19.31
CA LEU A 625 -3.69 10.86 19.42
C LEU A 625 -3.32 10.42 20.84
N PRO A 626 -3.64 9.18 21.23
CA PRO A 626 -3.26 8.65 22.54
C PRO A 626 -1.76 8.78 22.77
N ALA A 627 -1.40 9.16 24.00
CA ALA A 627 0.01 9.23 24.39
C ALA A 627 0.64 7.83 24.36
N PRO A 628 1.91 7.70 23.95
CA PRO A 628 2.62 6.43 24.01
C PRO A 628 2.68 5.91 25.46
N ILE A 629 2.60 4.60 25.64
CA ILE A 629 2.70 3.96 26.96
C ILE A 629 4.17 3.92 27.37
N LEU A 630 4.55 4.87 28.23
CA LEU A 630 5.86 4.92 28.86
C LEU A 630 5.84 4.06 30.13
N ARG A 631 6.78 3.14 30.28
CA ARG A 631 6.82 2.11 31.32
C ARG A 631 7.95 2.33 32.31
N THR A 632 7.78 1.75 33.49
CA THR A 632 8.80 1.68 34.55
C THR A 632 9.04 0.25 35.02
N ASP A 633 8.18 -0.71 34.62
CA ASP A 633 8.17 -2.11 35.01
C ASP A 633 7.88 -3.06 33.83
N VAL A 634 8.07 -4.36 34.01
CA VAL A 634 7.80 -5.42 33.01
C VAL A 634 6.81 -6.42 33.57
N LEU A 635 5.85 -6.86 32.72
CA LEU A 635 5.01 -8.03 32.95
C LEU A 635 5.62 -9.23 32.21
N GLU A 636 5.68 -10.40 32.87
CA GLU A 636 6.07 -11.65 32.22
C GLU A 636 4.83 -12.48 31.83
N MET A 637 4.96 -13.37 30.83
CA MET A 637 3.84 -14.20 30.36
C MET A 637 3.25 -15.07 31.48
N LYS A 638 4.07 -15.53 32.42
CA LYS A 638 3.64 -16.30 33.59
C LYS A 638 2.76 -15.52 34.57
N ASP A 639 2.82 -14.18 34.51
CA ASP A 639 2.03 -13.29 35.38
C ASP A 639 0.61 -13.08 34.84
N LEU A 640 0.39 -13.46 33.58
CA LEU A 640 -0.91 -13.32 32.91
C LEU A 640 -1.89 -14.40 33.39
N LYS A 641 -3.09 -13.98 33.74
CA LYS A 641 -4.20 -14.87 34.11
C LYS A 641 -5.40 -14.60 33.20
N PRO A 642 -6.14 -15.66 32.81
CA PRO A 642 -7.42 -15.49 32.12
C PRO A 642 -8.34 -14.53 32.86
N GLY A 643 -8.96 -13.62 32.15
CA GLY A 643 -9.80 -12.56 32.70
C GLY A 643 -9.06 -11.28 33.12
N MET A 644 -7.72 -11.26 33.10
CA MET A 644 -6.92 -10.06 33.42
C MET A 644 -7.13 -9.01 32.35
N VAL A 645 -7.48 -7.78 32.74
CA VAL A 645 -7.65 -6.62 31.86
C VAL A 645 -6.37 -5.82 31.81
N LEU A 646 -5.88 -5.55 30.62
CA LEU A 646 -4.63 -4.84 30.36
C LEU A 646 -4.84 -3.77 29.29
N SER A 647 -4.05 -2.71 29.38
CA SER A 647 -3.90 -1.78 28.27
C SER A 647 -2.76 -2.24 27.37
N GLY A 648 -3.00 -2.28 26.07
CA GLY A 648 -2.01 -2.67 25.07
C GLY A 648 -2.01 -1.76 23.88
N THR A 649 -0.93 -1.80 23.10
CA THR A 649 -0.79 -1.06 21.86
C THR A 649 -0.97 -1.99 20.68
N VAL A 650 -1.83 -1.65 19.74
CA VAL A 650 -2.03 -2.40 18.49
C VAL A 650 -0.75 -2.33 17.66
N ARG A 651 -0.15 -3.50 17.39
CA ARG A 651 1.09 -3.64 16.61
C ARG A 651 0.84 -3.91 15.14
N ASN A 652 -0.18 -4.73 14.85
CA ASN A 652 -0.49 -5.12 13.49
C ASN A 652 -1.98 -5.45 13.36
N VAL A 653 -2.57 -5.09 12.22
CA VAL A 653 -3.97 -5.39 11.86
C VAL A 653 -3.98 -6.20 10.57
N ILE A 654 -4.57 -7.38 10.62
CA ILE A 654 -4.64 -8.33 9.50
C ILE A 654 -6.05 -8.87 9.34
N ASP A 655 -6.36 -9.51 8.22
CA ASP A 655 -7.70 -9.98 7.86
C ASP A 655 -8.40 -10.80 8.95
N PHE A 656 -7.66 -11.60 9.70
CA PHE A 656 -8.23 -12.50 10.71
C PHE A 656 -8.11 -12.00 12.15
N GLY A 657 -7.47 -10.84 12.39
CA GLY A 657 -7.37 -10.32 13.76
C GLY A 657 -6.39 -9.18 13.95
N VAL A 658 -6.13 -8.89 15.20
CA VAL A 658 -5.30 -7.78 15.67
C VAL A 658 -4.22 -8.30 16.61
N PHE A 659 -2.98 -7.95 16.37
CA PHE A 659 -1.87 -8.20 17.29
C PHE A 659 -1.70 -7.01 18.23
N VAL A 660 -1.72 -7.28 19.53
CA VAL A 660 -1.66 -6.26 20.58
C VAL A 660 -0.49 -6.53 21.50
N ASP A 661 0.40 -5.57 21.63
CA ASP A 661 1.46 -5.57 22.66
C ASP A 661 0.87 -5.16 24.01
N ILE A 662 0.74 -6.09 24.90
CA ILE A 662 0.22 -5.90 26.27
C ILE A 662 1.33 -5.73 27.32
N GLY A 663 2.59 -5.58 26.88
CA GLY A 663 3.73 -5.40 27.78
C GLY A 663 4.41 -6.67 28.23
N VAL A 664 4.00 -7.81 27.72
CA VAL A 664 4.76 -9.06 27.76
C VAL A 664 5.47 -9.25 26.42
N HIS A 665 6.57 -9.99 26.40
CA HIS A 665 7.43 -10.14 25.22
C HIS A 665 6.82 -10.87 24.02
N GLN A 666 5.52 -11.14 24.05
CA GLN A 666 4.77 -11.79 23.01
C GLN A 666 3.49 -11.01 22.75
N ASP A 667 3.27 -10.63 21.49
CA ASP A 667 2.02 -9.97 21.12
C ASP A 667 0.85 -10.94 21.32
N GLY A 668 -0.21 -10.47 21.93
CA GLY A 668 -1.46 -11.21 22.05
C GLY A 668 -2.31 -11.04 20.80
N LEU A 669 -2.99 -12.10 20.37
CA LEU A 669 -3.90 -12.09 19.24
C LEU A 669 -5.33 -11.86 19.71
N VAL A 670 -5.96 -10.80 19.22
CA VAL A 670 -7.40 -10.59 19.24
C VAL A 670 -7.96 -11.09 17.90
N HIS A 671 -8.56 -12.25 17.87
CA HIS A 671 -9.20 -12.76 16.64
C HIS A 671 -10.32 -11.82 16.18
N ILE A 672 -10.59 -11.71 14.87
CA ILE A 672 -11.61 -10.82 14.32
C ILE A 672 -12.97 -10.96 15.00
N SER A 673 -13.34 -12.17 15.41
CA SER A 673 -14.57 -12.43 16.16
C SER A 673 -14.55 -11.87 17.59
N GLN A 674 -13.40 -11.45 18.12
CA GLN A 674 -13.20 -10.93 19.47
C GLN A 674 -12.91 -9.42 19.52
N VAL A 675 -12.85 -8.76 18.37
CA VAL A 675 -12.53 -7.32 18.29
C VAL A 675 -13.69 -6.44 18.79
N CYS A 676 -14.92 -6.76 18.40
CA CYS A 676 -16.12 -6.03 18.86
C CYS A 676 -17.37 -6.92 18.84
N ASN A 677 -18.49 -6.42 19.41
CA ASN A 677 -19.74 -7.16 19.52
C ASN A 677 -20.55 -7.23 18.21
N ARG A 678 -20.19 -6.40 17.20
CA ARG A 678 -20.79 -6.43 15.87
C ARG A 678 -19.94 -7.27 14.90
N LYS A 679 -20.56 -7.78 13.85
CA LYS A 679 -19.81 -8.44 12.77
C LYS A 679 -19.10 -7.36 11.94
N VAL A 680 -17.81 -7.48 11.79
CA VAL A 680 -16.95 -6.60 10.95
C VAL A 680 -16.37 -7.42 9.80
N ARG A 681 -16.10 -6.76 8.68
CA ARG A 681 -15.48 -7.39 7.51
C ARG A 681 -13.97 -7.44 7.66
N HIS A 682 -13.41 -6.39 8.24
CA HIS A 682 -11.98 -6.28 8.52
C HIS A 682 -11.78 -5.61 9.88
N PRO A 683 -10.77 -6.03 10.69
CA PRO A 683 -10.54 -5.43 12.01
C PRO A 683 -10.21 -3.93 11.99
N SER A 684 -9.69 -3.40 10.88
CA SER A 684 -9.41 -1.96 10.71
C SER A 684 -10.65 -1.05 10.74
N GLU A 685 -11.86 -1.63 10.65
CA GLU A 685 -13.11 -0.90 10.89
C GLU A 685 -13.29 -0.47 12.36
N VAL A 686 -12.49 -1.03 13.26
CA VAL A 686 -12.62 -0.85 14.72
C VAL A 686 -11.34 -0.29 15.34
N VAL A 687 -10.17 -0.75 14.91
CA VAL A 687 -8.87 -0.36 15.47
C VAL A 687 -7.81 -0.20 14.38
N GLN A 688 -6.82 0.63 14.67
CA GLN A 688 -5.66 0.89 13.81
C GLN A 688 -4.36 0.54 14.54
N VAL A 689 -3.27 0.33 13.78
CA VAL A 689 -1.94 0.16 14.35
C VAL A 689 -1.57 1.42 15.14
N GLY A 690 -1.00 1.22 16.34
CA GLY A 690 -0.68 2.31 17.25
C GLY A 690 -1.79 2.68 18.24
N ASP A 691 -3.03 2.21 18.05
CA ASP A 691 -4.10 2.46 19.01
C ASP A 691 -3.77 1.82 20.36
N VAL A 692 -4.09 2.55 21.44
CA VAL A 692 -4.07 2.01 22.79
C VAL A 692 -5.44 1.44 23.10
N VAL A 693 -5.51 0.13 23.30
CA VAL A 693 -6.75 -0.60 23.51
C VAL A 693 -6.74 -1.32 24.87
N LYS A 694 -7.91 -1.40 25.49
CA LYS A 694 -8.08 -2.31 26.64
C LYS A 694 -8.43 -3.71 26.11
N VAL A 695 -7.72 -4.71 26.61
CA VAL A 695 -7.92 -6.12 26.24
C VAL A 695 -8.03 -6.97 27.49
N SER A 696 -8.80 -8.05 27.40
CA SER A 696 -8.82 -9.08 28.46
C SER A 696 -8.18 -10.36 27.94
N VAL A 697 -7.38 -10.99 28.78
CA VAL A 697 -6.71 -12.26 28.48
C VAL A 697 -7.75 -13.37 28.46
N LEU A 698 -7.87 -14.09 27.35
CA LEU A 698 -8.73 -15.28 27.23
C LEU A 698 -7.97 -16.54 27.62
N GLU A 699 -6.77 -16.71 27.04
CA GLU A 699 -5.98 -17.93 27.22
C GLU A 699 -4.50 -17.59 27.03
N VAL A 700 -3.65 -18.28 27.79
CA VAL A 700 -2.19 -18.20 27.68
C VAL A 700 -1.63 -19.61 27.46
N ASP A 701 -1.04 -19.85 26.29
CA ASP A 701 -0.32 -21.09 25.96
C ASP A 701 1.20 -20.84 26.03
N GLU A 702 1.79 -21.07 27.18
CA GLU A 702 3.23 -20.87 27.42
C GLU A 702 4.10 -21.78 26.54
N LYS A 703 3.65 -22.98 26.19
CA LYS A 703 4.42 -23.95 25.38
C LYS A 703 4.52 -23.49 23.94
N ARG A 704 3.42 -22.94 23.40
CA ARG A 704 3.36 -22.43 22.04
C ARG A 704 3.64 -20.93 21.95
N LYS A 705 3.87 -20.28 23.07
CA LYS A 705 4.07 -18.83 23.19
C LYS A 705 2.93 -18.04 22.53
N ARG A 706 1.69 -18.41 22.81
CA ARG A 706 0.49 -17.76 22.27
C ARG A 706 -0.34 -17.18 23.38
N ILE A 707 -0.84 -15.96 23.15
CA ILE A 707 -1.76 -15.26 24.05
C ILE A 707 -2.99 -14.91 23.24
N SER A 708 -4.14 -15.41 23.66
CA SER A 708 -5.44 -15.07 23.08
C SER A 708 -6.10 -13.98 23.88
N LEU A 709 -6.54 -12.93 23.22
CA LEU A 709 -7.11 -11.75 23.82
C LEU A 709 -8.52 -11.48 23.29
N THR A 710 -9.30 -10.71 24.03
CA THR A 710 -10.58 -10.16 23.59
C THR A 710 -10.69 -8.68 23.91
N MET A 711 -11.37 -7.94 23.05
CA MET A 711 -11.78 -6.55 23.28
C MET A 711 -13.28 -6.46 23.62
N LYS A 712 -13.99 -7.60 23.67
CA LYS A 712 -15.42 -7.67 23.99
C LYS A 712 -15.68 -7.61 25.48
N ASN A 713 -16.76 -6.90 25.82
CA ASN A 713 -17.32 -6.88 27.19
C ASN A 713 -16.30 -6.49 28.27
N ILE A 714 -15.32 -5.65 27.94
CA ILE A 714 -14.37 -5.12 28.91
C ILE A 714 -15.08 -4.02 29.71
N PRO A 715 -15.07 -4.05 31.04
CA PRO A 715 -15.66 -2.98 31.86
C PRO A 715 -15.06 -1.62 31.46
N LYS A 716 -15.92 -0.65 31.18
CA LYS A 716 -15.51 0.76 31.12
C LYS A 716 -15.36 1.22 32.57
N GLU A 717 -14.16 1.58 32.99
CA GLU A 717 -13.95 2.37 34.21
C GLU A 717 -14.52 3.76 34.05
#